data_3979d93122b650bc75552382e5737c09
#
_entry.id   3979d93122b650bc75552382e5737c09
#
_cell.length_a   1.000
_cell.length_b   1.000
_cell.length_c   1.000
_cell.angle_alpha   90.00
_cell.angle_beta   90.00
_cell.angle_gamma   90.00
#
_symmetry.space_group_name_H-M   'P 1'
#
loop_
_entity.id
_entity.type
_entity.pdbx_description
1 polymer ?
#
loop_
_entity_poly.entity_id
_entity_poly.type
_entity_poly.pdbx_seq_one_letter_code
_entity_poly.pdbx_strand_id
1 'polypeptide(L)'
;MKKIWLLAHLITISLLSAQTIQLKDEWKFSATDNINYSSKDYNDSPWQNISISKNWDDQGYEDLDGFAWYRIKVFIPSSLKENSVLKDSIRIYLGKIDDYDQAFINGQIFGINGRNVNAETRLDDSYSKERPIPWNKERKYTIAADDPRILWDKENVIAIRVYDQGGLGGMFFGVPSISSMSLSEYLSCSYKEESFDYSNNSVSKNFTLKNTSVKYNLEGTFSIVAKNKLTGKIYYSKNYDVVLNGNKYQQFSFSYKNPNEPTTITYKFYFTNDRSTATFIDEPSYILTPEPSPNPKINGAKIYGQRPNKPLLYTIAASGKRPMSFDAIDLPEGLSIDKKTGIISGKVSSKGEYIVTLIAKNNLGRATSKLKIVIGDKLALTPPMGWNSWNVWGLAVDQEKVLASAKVFKDKLINHGWTFINIDDGWEIKGDSKDPKRDTNGFILTNEKFPDMKALGDSLHSMGLKFGIYSSPGPLTCGGYTASYLHELQDAQSFASWGIDYLKYDWCSYGQIAKDRSLYELKKPYLIMKEALNKIDRDIVYSLCQYGMGNVWEWGDEVGGNLWRTTGDITDTWRSMSEIGFNQIENAKYAKPGNWNDPDMLVVGEVGWGPNLHPSRLTPDEQYTHISLWCLLSAPLLIGCDLSRADNFTINLLTNDDVIAVNQDALGKQATPLIKHGNIQIWIKDLEDGNKAIGVFNLGDNSEEYTLDLRLIGIKNNTKLKDLWRQIEFKKTSGKNTFKIPAHGVYLLKTGSL
;
A
#
# COMPACT_ATOMS: atom_id res chain seq x y z
N MET A 1 62.21 15.30 52.42
CA MET A 1 61.52 15.19 51.15
C MET A 1 61.20 13.71 50.93
N LYS A 2 59.98 13.28 51.29
CA LYS A 2 59.52 11.91 51.07
C LYS A 2 58.60 11.94 49.84
N LYS A 3 58.98 11.26 48.75
CA LYS A 3 58.13 11.04 47.58
C LYS A 3 57.14 9.95 47.91
N ILE A 4 55.87 10.26 47.91
CA ILE A 4 54.75 9.29 47.98
C ILE A 4 54.41 8.92 46.54
N TRP A 5 54.57 7.66 46.18
CA TRP A 5 54.09 7.09 44.94
C TRP A 5 52.65 6.67 45.16
N LEU A 6 51.72 7.37 44.46
CA LEU A 6 50.32 6.91 44.34
C LEU A 6 50.27 5.91 43.19
N LEU A 7 50.04 4.64 43.52
CA LEU A 7 49.69 3.61 42.55
C LEU A 7 48.21 3.81 42.18
N ALA A 8 47.97 4.37 40.99
CA ALA A 8 46.65 4.41 40.42
C ALA A 8 46.32 3.02 39.86
N HIS A 9 45.46 2.25 40.53
CA HIS A 9 44.83 1.05 39.94
C HIS A 9 43.85 1.52 38.90
N LEU A 10 44.22 1.39 37.62
CA LEU A 10 43.24 1.44 36.52
C LEU A 10 42.37 0.17 36.63
N ILE A 11 41.22 0.29 37.21
CA ILE A 11 40.17 -0.72 37.04
C ILE A 11 39.65 -0.55 35.62
N THR A 12 40.12 -1.38 34.70
CA THR A 12 39.47 -1.57 33.39
C THR A 12 38.13 -2.23 33.62
N ILE A 13 37.07 -1.42 33.74
CA ILE A 13 35.74 -1.92 33.65
C ILE A 13 35.52 -2.32 32.18
N SER A 14 35.62 -3.61 31.91
CA SER A 14 35.22 -4.15 30.60
C SER A 14 33.70 -3.90 30.49
N LEU A 15 33.34 -3.02 29.58
CA LEU A 15 31.93 -2.81 29.21
C LEU A 15 31.42 -4.13 28.60
N LEU A 16 30.56 -4.84 29.33
CA LEU A 16 29.81 -5.99 28.85
C LEU A 16 28.78 -5.48 27.84
N SER A 17 29.20 -5.25 26.59
CA SER A 17 28.30 -5.03 25.47
C SER A 17 28.01 -6.37 24.79
N ALA A 18 26.81 -6.54 24.27
CA ALA A 18 26.44 -7.71 23.47
C ALA A 18 27.48 -7.89 22.35
N GLN A 19 28.16 -9.06 22.34
CA GLN A 19 29.08 -9.38 21.26
C GLN A 19 28.30 -9.91 20.06
N THR A 20 28.67 -9.49 18.86
CA THR A 20 28.04 -9.90 17.62
C THR A 20 29.11 -10.33 16.62
N ILE A 21 28.95 -11.52 16.07
CA ILE A 21 29.74 -12.04 14.95
C ILE A 21 28.87 -11.83 13.71
N GLN A 22 29.25 -10.88 12.83
CA GLN A 22 28.62 -10.75 11.54
C GLN A 22 29.08 -11.86 10.61
N LEU A 23 28.16 -12.52 9.93
CA LEU A 23 28.47 -13.52 8.92
C LEU A 23 28.77 -12.82 7.60
N LYS A 24 29.62 -13.45 6.78
CA LYS A 24 29.97 -12.90 5.47
C LYS A 24 28.75 -12.87 4.57
N ASP A 25 28.74 -11.97 3.60
CA ASP A 25 27.68 -11.88 2.58
C ASP A 25 27.73 -13.04 1.57
N GLU A 26 28.91 -13.58 1.30
CA GLU A 26 29.09 -14.69 0.37
C GLU A 26 29.01 -16.06 1.06
N TRP A 27 28.03 -16.87 0.63
CA TRP A 27 27.84 -18.24 1.10
C TRP A 27 27.98 -19.23 -0.05
N LYS A 28 28.33 -20.47 0.28
CA LYS A 28 28.27 -21.60 -0.65
C LYS A 28 26.83 -21.92 -0.98
N PHE A 29 26.53 -22.15 -2.27
CA PHE A 29 25.18 -22.35 -2.78
C PHE A 29 25.07 -23.58 -3.68
N SER A 30 23.96 -24.30 -3.57
CA SER A 30 23.57 -25.41 -4.46
C SER A 30 22.10 -25.33 -4.80
N ALA A 31 21.78 -25.34 -6.09
CA ALA A 31 20.41 -25.40 -6.62
C ALA A 31 19.83 -26.84 -6.64
N THR A 32 20.40 -27.75 -5.87
CA THR A 32 19.93 -29.14 -5.74
C THR A 32 19.60 -29.46 -4.29
N ASP A 33 18.75 -30.45 -4.06
CA ASP A 33 18.30 -30.83 -2.73
C ASP A 33 18.86 -32.17 -2.28
N ASN A 34 19.57 -32.18 -1.17
CA ASN A 34 20.01 -33.38 -0.47
C ASN A 34 20.20 -33.06 1.02
N ILE A 35 19.55 -33.80 1.92
CA ILE A 35 19.63 -33.57 3.37
C ILE A 35 21.05 -33.71 3.90
N ASN A 36 21.93 -34.49 3.26
CA ASN A 36 23.33 -34.62 3.65
C ASN A 36 24.11 -33.29 3.51
N TYR A 37 23.58 -32.31 2.81
CA TYR A 37 24.15 -30.95 2.72
C TYR A 37 24.14 -30.22 4.06
N SER A 38 23.32 -30.64 5.02
CA SER A 38 23.36 -30.14 6.39
C SER A 38 24.58 -30.59 7.17
N SER A 39 25.22 -31.70 6.79
CA SER A 39 26.33 -32.32 7.55
C SER A 39 27.56 -31.41 7.63
N LYS A 40 28.17 -31.37 8.82
CA LYS A 40 29.41 -30.62 9.03
C LYS A 40 30.55 -31.09 8.10
N ASP A 41 30.62 -32.40 7.85
CA ASP A 41 31.71 -33.02 7.12
C ASP A 41 31.45 -33.10 5.61
N TYR A 42 30.32 -32.54 5.13
CA TYR A 42 30.03 -32.47 3.71
C TYR A 42 31.03 -31.56 2.97
N ASN A 43 31.58 -32.05 1.87
CA ASN A 43 32.51 -31.28 1.04
C ASN A 43 31.75 -30.35 0.08
N ASP A 44 31.67 -29.08 0.44
CA ASP A 44 31.02 -28.01 -0.34
C ASP A 44 32.02 -27.22 -1.22
N SER A 45 33.26 -27.68 -1.37
CA SER A 45 34.26 -27.00 -2.19
C SER A 45 33.87 -26.84 -3.67
N PRO A 46 33.09 -27.74 -4.29
CA PRO A 46 32.60 -27.57 -5.66
C PRO A 46 31.48 -26.54 -5.82
N TRP A 47 30.84 -26.11 -4.71
CA TRP A 47 29.72 -25.19 -4.75
C TRP A 47 30.17 -23.78 -5.12
N GLN A 48 29.31 -23.07 -5.84
CA GLN A 48 29.51 -21.65 -6.16
C GLN A 48 29.30 -20.79 -4.93
N ASN A 49 29.86 -19.58 -4.94
CA ASN A 49 29.52 -18.57 -3.96
C ASN A 49 28.37 -17.71 -4.48
N ILE A 50 27.46 -17.35 -3.59
CA ILE A 50 26.33 -16.46 -3.87
C ILE A 50 26.21 -15.42 -2.75
N SER A 51 25.78 -14.19 -3.09
CA SER A 51 25.46 -13.16 -2.11
C SER A 51 24.11 -13.46 -1.46
N ILE A 52 24.02 -13.30 -0.14
CA ILE A 52 22.78 -13.46 0.62
C ILE A 52 22.00 -12.16 0.82
N SER A 53 22.45 -11.07 0.21
CA SER A 53 21.76 -9.76 0.19
C SER A 53 20.94 -9.53 -1.07
N LYS A 54 20.88 -10.51 -1.99
CA LYS A 54 20.13 -10.49 -3.25
C LYS A 54 19.44 -11.82 -3.46
N ASN A 55 18.29 -11.80 -4.11
CA ASN A 55 17.63 -13.02 -4.57
C ASN A 55 18.57 -13.84 -5.46
N TRP A 56 18.42 -15.15 -5.48
CA TRP A 56 19.23 -16.02 -6.35
C TRP A 56 18.93 -15.81 -7.84
N ASP A 57 17.71 -15.36 -8.18
CA ASP A 57 17.31 -15.00 -9.54
C ASP A 57 18.21 -13.92 -10.14
N ASP A 58 18.55 -12.90 -9.37
CA ASP A 58 19.48 -11.82 -9.77
C ASP A 58 20.94 -12.27 -9.90
N GLN A 59 21.22 -13.54 -9.64
CA GLN A 59 22.58 -14.08 -9.55
C GLN A 59 22.81 -15.30 -10.47
N GLY A 60 21.97 -15.45 -11.50
CA GLY A 60 22.10 -16.47 -12.54
C GLY A 60 21.31 -17.75 -12.29
N TYR A 61 20.33 -17.70 -11.38
CA TYR A 61 19.42 -18.80 -11.10
C TYR A 61 17.97 -18.36 -11.36
N GLU A 62 17.77 -17.70 -12.51
CA GLU A 62 16.46 -17.25 -12.98
C GLU A 62 15.48 -18.43 -13.08
N ASP A 63 14.25 -18.23 -12.63
CA ASP A 63 13.19 -19.25 -12.61
C ASP A 63 13.51 -20.52 -11.76
N LEU A 64 14.40 -20.41 -10.77
CA LEU A 64 14.67 -21.50 -9.84
C LEU A 64 13.60 -21.60 -8.77
N ASP A 65 12.57 -22.40 -9.02
CA ASP A 65 11.57 -22.76 -8.00
C ASP A 65 11.96 -24.06 -7.29
N GLY A 66 11.55 -24.21 -6.03
CA GLY A 66 11.78 -25.41 -5.24
C GLY A 66 12.93 -25.29 -4.24
N PHE A 67 13.71 -26.36 -4.08
CA PHE A 67 14.72 -26.42 -3.04
C PHE A 67 16.09 -25.91 -3.48
N ALA A 68 16.73 -25.12 -2.61
CA ALA A 68 18.16 -24.79 -2.71
C ALA A 68 18.81 -24.75 -1.32
N TRP A 69 20.13 -24.77 -1.28
CA TRP A 69 20.92 -24.81 -0.06
C TRP A 69 21.97 -23.72 -0.03
N TYR A 70 22.09 -23.11 1.15
CA TYR A 70 23.18 -22.19 1.51
C TYR A 70 24.03 -22.81 2.62
N ARG A 71 25.35 -22.56 2.61
CA ARG A 71 26.27 -23.06 3.64
C ARG A 71 27.33 -22.02 3.93
N ILE A 72 27.71 -21.89 5.23
CA ILE A 72 28.83 -21.09 5.68
C ILE A 72 29.55 -21.77 6.84
N LYS A 73 30.88 -21.61 6.88
CA LYS A 73 31.72 -21.97 8.01
C LYS A 73 31.97 -20.75 8.88
N VAL A 74 31.78 -20.89 10.19
CA VAL A 74 31.93 -19.81 11.16
C VAL A 74 32.60 -20.29 12.43
N PHE A 75 33.64 -19.56 12.90
CA PHE A 75 34.25 -19.77 14.19
C PHE A 75 33.37 -19.13 15.29
N ILE A 76 32.96 -19.89 16.29
CA ILE A 76 32.13 -19.40 17.41
C ILE A 76 32.96 -19.44 18.70
N PRO A 77 33.44 -18.29 19.21
CA PRO A 77 34.26 -18.23 20.41
C PRO A 77 33.41 -18.37 21.67
N SER A 78 33.92 -19.06 22.69
CA SER A 78 33.26 -19.17 24.01
C SER A 78 33.02 -17.83 24.69
N SER A 79 33.83 -16.82 24.38
CA SER A 79 33.64 -15.45 24.88
C SER A 79 32.28 -14.86 24.52
N LEU A 80 31.62 -15.34 23.47
CA LEU A 80 30.29 -14.91 23.09
C LEU A 80 29.25 -15.18 24.20
N LYS A 81 29.33 -16.31 24.89
CA LYS A 81 28.46 -16.64 26.02
C LYS A 81 29.03 -16.14 27.36
N GLU A 82 30.35 -16.17 27.55
CA GLU A 82 30.97 -15.79 28.80
C GLU A 82 30.84 -14.33 29.14
N ASN A 83 30.92 -13.48 28.11
CA ASN A 83 30.80 -12.01 28.21
C ASN A 83 29.35 -11.52 28.10
N SER A 84 28.38 -12.41 27.94
CA SER A 84 26.95 -12.05 27.92
C SER A 84 26.40 -11.90 29.33
N VAL A 85 25.48 -10.94 29.52
CA VAL A 85 24.67 -10.85 30.75
C VAL A 85 23.71 -12.02 30.82
N LEU A 86 23.18 -12.46 29.71
CA LEU A 86 22.35 -13.64 29.55
C LEU A 86 23.22 -14.80 29.06
N LYS A 87 23.82 -15.53 30.01
CA LYS A 87 24.78 -16.61 29.71
C LYS A 87 24.14 -17.90 29.21
N ASP A 88 22.83 -17.97 29.17
CA ASP A 88 22.06 -19.19 28.88
C ASP A 88 21.63 -19.34 27.43
N SER A 89 21.77 -18.31 26.59
CA SER A 89 21.30 -18.36 25.21
C SER A 89 22.13 -17.48 24.28
N ILE A 90 22.18 -17.86 23.01
CA ILE A 90 22.66 -17.04 21.90
C ILE A 90 21.56 -16.87 20.84
N ARG A 91 21.66 -15.80 20.05
CA ARG A 91 20.79 -15.50 18.94
C ARG A 91 21.51 -15.78 17.62
N ILE A 92 20.84 -16.51 16.73
CA ILE A 92 21.22 -16.60 15.32
C ILE A 92 20.19 -15.85 14.50
N TYR A 93 20.62 -14.80 13.83
CA TYR A 93 19.82 -14.00 12.91
C TYR A 93 20.23 -14.32 11.49
N LEU A 94 19.27 -14.61 10.61
CA LEU A 94 19.49 -15.01 9.21
C LEU A 94 18.85 -14.05 8.20
N GLY A 95 18.23 -12.95 8.67
CA GLY A 95 17.54 -12.01 7.78
C GLY A 95 16.18 -12.50 7.31
N LYS A 96 15.79 -12.14 6.09
CA LYS A 96 14.59 -12.64 5.43
C LYS A 96 14.95 -13.65 4.36
N ILE A 97 14.12 -14.68 4.24
CA ILE A 97 14.29 -15.80 3.30
C ILE A 97 12.96 -16.05 2.62
N ASP A 98 12.98 -16.17 1.31
CA ASP A 98 11.81 -16.44 0.47
C ASP A 98 11.80 -17.93 0.12
N ASP A 99 10.76 -18.75 0.36
CA ASP A 99 9.58 -18.58 1.23
C ASP A 99 9.75 -19.25 2.58
N TYR A 100 10.15 -20.55 2.58
CA TYR A 100 10.30 -21.43 3.75
C TYR A 100 11.74 -21.82 3.96
N ASP A 101 12.13 -22.11 5.20
CA ASP A 101 13.48 -22.55 5.50
C ASP A 101 13.56 -23.55 6.64
N GLN A 102 14.60 -24.37 6.56
CA GLN A 102 15.13 -25.20 7.63
C GLN A 102 16.59 -24.82 7.88
N ALA A 103 16.90 -24.41 9.10
CA ALA A 103 18.23 -23.98 9.51
C ALA A 103 18.94 -25.05 10.36
N PHE A 104 20.16 -25.38 9.98
CA PHE A 104 20.99 -26.43 10.59
C PHE A 104 22.29 -25.85 11.12
N ILE A 105 22.73 -26.36 12.28
CA ILE A 105 24.08 -26.17 12.78
C ILE A 105 24.76 -27.54 12.94
N ASN A 106 25.88 -27.74 12.31
CA ASN A 106 26.68 -28.97 12.35
C ASN A 106 25.86 -30.25 12.03
N GLY A 107 24.92 -30.15 11.08
CA GLY A 107 24.06 -31.25 10.65
C GLY A 107 22.76 -31.43 11.43
N GLN A 108 22.54 -30.64 12.49
CA GLN A 108 21.34 -30.75 13.32
C GLN A 108 20.48 -29.49 13.20
N ILE A 109 19.18 -29.68 13.00
CA ILE A 109 18.21 -28.60 12.83
C ILE A 109 18.08 -27.76 14.11
N PHE A 110 18.09 -26.44 13.97
CA PHE A 110 17.87 -25.52 15.09
C PHE A 110 16.73 -24.52 14.85
N GLY A 111 16.27 -24.38 13.61
CA GLY A 111 15.20 -23.47 13.25
C GLY A 111 14.42 -23.96 12.05
N ILE A 112 13.13 -23.65 12.06
CA ILE A 112 12.19 -23.92 10.95
C ILE A 112 11.29 -22.71 10.81
N ASN A 113 11.07 -22.26 9.58
CA ASN A 113 10.04 -21.29 9.27
C ASN A 113 9.16 -21.83 8.13
N GLY A 114 7.88 -22.03 8.44
CA GLY A 114 6.95 -22.76 7.59
C GLY A 114 6.73 -24.21 8.06
N ARG A 115 6.22 -25.06 7.16
CA ARG A 115 6.05 -26.49 7.47
C ARG A 115 7.40 -27.21 7.54
N ASN A 116 7.43 -28.30 8.28
CA ASN A 116 8.59 -29.19 8.32
C ASN A 116 8.67 -29.96 7.00
N VAL A 117 9.40 -29.42 6.04
CA VAL A 117 9.57 -29.99 4.71
C VAL A 117 10.73 -30.97 4.76
N ASN A 118 10.47 -32.26 4.65
CA ASN A 118 11.52 -33.27 4.52
C ASN A 118 11.81 -33.57 3.02
N ALA A 119 12.94 -34.21 2.72
CA ALA A 119 13.34 -34.50 1.35
C ALA A 119 12.36 -35.44 0.60
N GLU A 120 11.50 -36.15 1.33
CA GLU A 120 10.51 -37.08 0.79
C GLU A 120 9.16 -36.40 0.53
N THR A 121 8.94 -35.20 1.05
CA THR A 121 7.69 -34.46 0.87
C THR A 121 7.66 -33.94 -0.57
N ARG A 122 6.90 -34.58 -1.40
CA ARG A 122 6.56 -34.05 -2.72
C ARG A 122 5.74 -32.78 -2.51
N LEU A 123 6.16 -31.71 -3.15
CA LEU A 123 5.43 -30.48 -3.19
C LEU A 123 4.23 -30.66 -4.07
N ASP A 124 3.09 -30.82 -3.47
CA ASP A 124 1.81 -30.77 -4.14
C ASP A 124 1.13 -29.43 -3.86
N ASP A 125 0.04 -29.15 -4.57
CA ASP A 125 -0.77 -27.93 -4.43
C ASP A 125 -1.28 -27.67 -3.00
N SER A 126 -1.04 -28.59 -2.05
CA SER A 126 -1.42 -28.41 -0.65
C SER A 126 -0.55 -27.37 0.06
N TYR A 127 0.68 -27.12 -0.43
CA TYR A 127 1.58 -26.08 0.07
C TYR A 127 1.13 -24.66 -0.32
N SER A 128 0.57 -24.49 -1.51
CA SER A 128 0.08 -23.20 -1.99
C SER A 128 -1.11 -22.65 -1.18
N LYS A 129 -1.68 -23.44 -0.28
CA LYS A 129 -2.86 -23.10 0.54
C LYS A 129 -2.53 -22.52 1.91
N GLU A 130 -1.25 -22.52 2.34
CA GLU A 130 -0.86 -21.85 3.59
C GLU A 130 -0.63 -20.36 3.37
N ARG A 131 -1.49 -19.54 3.91
CA ARG A 131 -1.29 -18.10 3.98
C ARG A 131 -1.35 -17.63 5.44
N PRO A 132 -0.48 -16.67 5.84
CA PRO A 132 0.47 -15.91 5.03
C PRO A 132 1.77 -16.68 4.74
N ILE A 133 2.26 -16.57 3.50
CA ILE A 133 3.56 -17.06 3.08
C ILE A 133 4.64 -16.33 3.89
N PRO A 134 5.62 -17.04 4.48
CA PRO A 134 6.54 -16.41 5.45
C PRO A 134 7.72 -15.65 4.83
N TRP A 135 7.74 -15.37 3.53
CA TRP A 135 8.83 -14.69 2.82
C TRP A 135 9.31 -13.38 3.47
N ASN A 136 8.39 -12.60 4.05
CA ASN A 136 8.70 -11.30 4.66
C ASN A 136 9.07 -11.38 6.15
N LYS A 137 9.11 -12.57 6.75
CA LYS A 137 9.42 -12.74 8.16
C LYS A 137 10.93 -12.79 8.39
N GLU A 138 11.45 -12.02 9.34
CA GLU A 138 12.83 -12.15 9.79
C GLU A 138 13.05 -13.46 10.55
N ARG A 139 14.15 -14.15 10.22
CA ARG A 139 14.59 -15.40 10.87
C ARG A 139 15.46 -15.08 12.07
N LYS A 140 14.88 -15.19 13.25
CA LYS A 140 15.55 -14.98 14.56
C LYS A 140 15.41 -16.22 15.41
N TYR A 141 16.47 -16.99 15.53
CA TYR A 141 16.48 -18.24 16.27
C TYR A 141 17.27 -18.08 17.57
N THR A 142 16.76 -18.61 18.67
CA THR A 142 17.45 -18.65 19.97
C THR A 142 17.87 -20.06 20.26
N ILE A 143 19.16 -20.25 20.58
CA ILE A 143 19.74 -21.54 20.95
C ILE A 143 20.32 -21.42 22.36
N ALA A 144 20.13 -22.46 23.20
CA ALA A 144 20.75 -22.51 24.52
C ALA A 144 22.28 -22.51 24.41
N ALA A 145 22.94 -21.79 25.30
CA ALA A 145 24.41 -21.68 25.28
C ALA A 145 25.14 -23.00 25.68
N ASP A 146 24.43 -23.92 26.31
CA ASP A 146 24.91 -25.28 26.63
C ASP A 146 24.47 -26.32 25.60
N ASP A 147 23.87 -25.89 24.49
CA ASP A 147 23.42 -26.77 23.43
C ASP A 147 24.60 -27.53 22.79
N PRO A 148 24.58 -28.88 22.80
CA PRO A 148 25.71 -29.70 22.31
C PRO A 148 25.95 -29.56 20.78
N ARG A 149 25.00 -28.98 20.03
CA ARG A 149 25.17 -28.71 18.61
C ARG A 149 26.22 -27.63 18.35
N ILE A 150 26.46 -26.71 19.31
CA ILE A 150 27.44 -25.61 19.18
C ILE A 150 28.82 -26.11 19.60
N LEU A 151 29.77 -26.03 18.69
CA LEU A 151 31.17 -26.31 18.95
C LEU A 151 31.90 -25.02 19.34
N TRP A 152 32.02 -24.75 20.65
CA TRP A 152 32.69 -23.56 21.16
C TRP A 152 34.20 -23.60 20.89
N ASP A 153 34.76 -22.42 20.55
CA ASP A 153 36.17 -22.23 20.16
C ASP A 153 36.61 -23.10 18.97
N LYS A 154 35.66 -23.42 18.12
CA LYS A 154 35.85 -24.23 16.91
C LYS A 154 35.06 -23.69 15.73
N GLU A 155 35.40 -24.17 14.55
CA GLU A 155 34.63 -23.95 13.35
C GLU A 155 33.33 -24.76 13.40
N ASN A 156 32.21 -24.08 13.16
CA ASN A 156 30.86 -24.64 13.00
C ASN A 156 30.41 -24.45 11.56
N VAL A 157 29.48 -25.27 11.10
CA VAL A 157 28.82 -25.12 9.79
C VAL A 157 27.36 -24.75 10.04
N ILE A 158 26.94 -23.62 9.46
CA ILE A 158 25.54 -23.25 9.34
C ILE A 158 25.10 -23.60 7.92
N ALA A 159 24.03 -24.38 7.79
CA ALA A 159 23.42 -24.74 6.51
C ALA A 159 21.95 -24.39 6.54
N ILE A 160 21.45 -23.78 5.46
CA ILE A 160 20.07 -23.36 5.31
C ILE A 160 19.49 -24.06 4.08
N ARG A 161 18.43 -24.83 4.27
CA ARG A 161 17.61 -25.39 3.20
C ARG A 161 16.46 -24.44 2.97
N VAL A 162 16.38 -23.86 1.79
CA VAL A 162 15.34 -22.93 1.38
C VAL A 162 14.41 -23.65 0.44
N TYR A 163 13.13 -23.34 0.53
CA TYR A 163 12.10 -23.75 -0.43
C TYR A 163 11.33 -22.53 -0.91
N ASP A 164 11.41 -22.26 -2.19
CA ASP A 164 10.67 -21.23 -2.90
C ASP A 164 9.49 -21.82 -3.67
N GLN A 165 8.32 -21.21 -3.59
CA GLN A 165 7.11 -21.64 -4.29
C GLN A 165 6.96 -21.01 -5.68
N GLY A 166 7.77 -20.02 -5.99
CA GLY A 166 7.76 -19.27 -7.24
C GLY A 166 7.88 -17.78 -7.04
N GLY A 167 8.41 -17.12 -8.03
CA GLY A 167 8.71 -15.69 -7.99
C GLY A 167 10.20 -15.44 -7.81
N LEU A 168 10.58 -14.59 -6.86
CA LEU A 168 11.98 -14.33 -6.51
C LEU A 168 12.34 -15.14 -5.27
N GLY A 169 13.40 -15.95 -5.32
CA GLY A 169 13.73 -16.87 -4.25
C GLY A 169 15.02 -16.57 -3.49
N GLY A 170 15.19 -17.22 -2.32
CA GLY A 170 16.41 -17.27 -1.55
C GLY A 170 16.55 -16.31 -0.37
N MET A 171 17.77 -16.19 0.15
CA MET A 171 18.11 -15.20 1.18
C MET A 171 18.33 -13.85 0.49
N PHE A 172 17.61 -12.79 0.90
CA PHE A 172 17.63 -11.54 0.14
C PHE A 172 17.72 -10.26 0.98
N PHE A 173 17.59 -10.35 2.29
CA PHE A 173 17.56 -9.14 3.14
C PHE A 173 18.13 -9.40 4.53
N GLY A 174 18.87 -8.41 5.04
CA GLY A 174 19.47 -8.41 6.37
C GLY A 174 20.94 -8.85 6.36
N VAL A 175 21.64 -8.61 7.46
CA VAL A 175 23.03 -9.05 7.67
C VAL A 175 23.01 -10.17 8.69
N PRO A 176 23.14 -11.45 8.28
CA PRO A 176 23.17 -12.57 9.20
C PRO A 176 24.27 -12.45 10.26
N SER A 177 23.91 -12.86 11.48
CA SER A 177 24.82 -12.73 12.61
C SER A 177 24.55 -13.75 13.71
N ILE A 178 25.58 -13.99 14.54
CA ILE A 178 25.46 -14.72 15.80
C ILE A 178 25.79 -13.75 16.92
N SER A 179 24.91 -13.60 17.89
CA SER A 179 25.11 -12.63 18.97
C SER A 179 24.78 -13.22 20.34
N SER A 180 25.39 -12.67 21.37
CA SER A 180 24.89 -12.81 22.72
C SER A 180 23.56 -12.09 22.85
N MET A 181 22.70 -12.56 23.75
CA MET A 181 21.40 -11.92 24.01
C MET A 181 21.53 -10.87 25.10
N SER A 182 20.71 -9.81 24.99
CA SER A 182 20.57 -8.76 26.00
C SER A 182 19.13 -8.71 26.52
N LEU A 183 18.93 -8.00 27.64
CA LEU A 183 17.59 -7.83 28.22
C LEU A 183 16.63 -7.12 27.26
N SER A 184 17.16 -6.30 26.33
CA SER A 184 16.36 -5.61 25.31
C SER A 184 15.55 -6.55 24.41
N GLU A 185 15.97 -7.79 24.21
CA GLU A 185 15.26 -8.82 23.44
C GLU A 185 13.90 -9.21 24.06
N TYR A 186 13.74 -9.01 25.36
CA TYR A 186 12.53 -9.37 26.08
C TYR A 186 11.57 -8.19 26.27
N LEU A 187 11.91 -7.00 25.81
CA LEU A 187 11.02 -5.85 25.84
C LEU A 187 10.24 -5.75 24.53
N SER A 188 8.91 -5.78 24.61
CA SER A 188 8.04 -5.43 23.51
C SER A 188 7.30 -4.13 23.81
N CYS A 189 7.08 -3.32 22.77
CA CYS A 189 6.28 -2.11 22.82
C CYS A 189 5.13 -2.26 21.83
N SER A 190 3.91 -2.04 22.29
CA SER A 190 2.72 -1.99 21.43
C SER A 190 1.98 -0.67 21.63
N TYR A 191 1.53 -0.07 20.53
CA TYR A 191 0.74 1.15 20.54
C TYR A 191 -0.74 0.76 20.56
N LYS A 192 -1.57 1.48 21.35
CA LYS A 192 -2.97 1.16 21.49
C LYS A 192 -3.71 2.38 21.01
N GLU A 193 -4.03 3.14 20.57
CA GLU A 193 -4.88 4.26 20.12
C GLU A 193 -4.14 5.61 20.06
N GLU A 194 -4.31 6.22 18.95
CA GLU A 194 -3.99 7.63 18.73
C GLU A 194 -5.30 8.42 18.67
N SER A 195 -5.43 9.48 19.46
CA SER A 195 -6.54 10.40 19.34
C SER A 195 -6.03 11.80 19.07
N PHE A 196 -6.63 12.48 18.10
CA PHE A 196 -6.35 13.85 17.73
C PHE A 196 -7.48 14.76 18.17
N ASP A 197 -7.16 15.77 18.99
CA ASP A 197 -8.09 16.83 19.39
C ASP A 197 -7.87 18.07 18.53
N TYR A 198 -8.77 18.29 17.57
CA TYR A 198 -8.72 19.44 16.66
C TYR A 198 -8.88 20.80 17.38
N SER A 199 -9.64 20.84 18.48
CA SER A 199 -9.89 22.08 19.20
C SER A 199 -8.64 22.63 19.90
N ASN A 200 -7.78 21.74 20.37
CA ASN A 200 -6.55 22.03 21.09
C ASN A 200 -5.28 21.77 20.29
N ASN A 201 -5.42 21.23 19.09
CA ASN A 201 -4.32 20.80 18.22
C ASN A 201 -3.35 19.88 18.96
N SER A 202 -3.89 18.85 19.66
CA SER A 202 -3.11 17.93 20.49
C SER A 202 -3.31 16.49 20.08
N VAL A 203 -2.23 15.72 20.18
CA VAL A 203 -2.20 14.26 19.97
C VAL A 203 -2.06 13.58 21.32
N SER A 204 -2.90 12.59 21.58
CA SER A 204 -2.80 11.72 22.75
C SER A 204 -2.41 10.32 22.29
N LYS A 205 -1.42 9.72 22.96
CA LYS A 205 -0.90 8.39 22.66
C LYS A 205 -1.02 7.48 23.88
N ASN A 206 -1.47 6.26 23.65
CA ASN A 206 -1.45 5.18 24.62
C ASN A 206 -0.56 4.06 24.10
N PHE A 207 0.32 3.54 24.94
CA PHE A 207 1.19 2.43 24.58
C PHE A 207 1.42 1.50 25.78
N THR A 208 1.85 0.29 25.47
CA THR A 208 2.08 -0.76 26.47
C THR A 208 3.50 -1.28 26.31
N LEU A 209 4.29 -1.24 27.38
CA LEU A 209 5.53 -1.99 27.50
C LEU A 209 5.23 -3.34 28.12
N LYS A 210 5.75 -4.42 27.54
CA LYS A 210 5.59 -5.78 28.02
C LYS A 210 6.93 -6.47 28.13
N ASN A 211 7.19 -7.08 29.29
CA ASN A 211 8.26 -8.03 29.45
C ASN A 211 7.79 -9.41 28.95
N THR A 212 8.41 -9.92 27.91
CA THR A 212 8.09 -11.23 27.31
C THR A 212 8.84 -12.39 27.97
N SER A 213 9.84 -12.08 28.82
CA SER A 213 10.54 -13.10 29.60
C SER A 213 9.71 -13.57 30.78
N VAL A 214 9.72 -14.86 31.10
CA VAL A 214 9.21 -15.40 32.36
C VAL A 214 10.28 -15.45 33.45
N LYS A 215 11.56 -15.32 33.06
CA LYS A 215 12.72 -15.55 33.91
C LYS A 215 13.38 -14.26 34.41
N TYR A 216 13.39 -13.22 33.58
CA TYR A 216 14.14 -11.99 33.87
C TYR A 216 13.19 -10.83 34.17
N ASN A 217 13.56 -10.01 35.15
CA ASN A 217 12.93 -8.71 35.39
C ASN A 217 13.66 -7.66 34.51
N LEU A 218 12.90 -6.74 33.95
CA LEU A 218 13.43 -5.60 33.19
C LEU A 218 13.32 -4.36 34.04
N GLU A 219 14.47 -3.79 34.38
CA GLU A 219 14.57 -2.58 35.21
C GLU A 219 15.39 -1.53 34.48
N GLY A 220 14.94 -0.29 34.51
CA GLY A 220 15.65 0.80 33.83
C GLY A 220 14.86 2.08 33.70
N THR A 221 15.41 3.02 32.93
CA THR A 221 14.78 4.29 32.63
C THR A 221 14.18 4.25 31.23
N PHE A 222 12.88 4.53 31.15
CA PHE A 222 12.14 4.66 29.91
C PHE A 222 11.95 6.12 29.55
N SER A 223 12.49 6.54 28.40
CA SER A 223 12.45 7.90 27.87
C SER A 223 11.50 7.99 26.69
N ILE A 224 10.64 9.03 26.70
CA ILE A 224 9.77 9.38 25.57
C ILE A 224 10.15 10.75 25.08
N VAL A 225 10.45 10.89 23.79
CA VAL A 225 10.76 12.18 23.17
C VAL A 225 9.95 12.33 21.88
N ALA A 226 9.02 13.29 21.84
CA ALA A 226 8.34 13.71 20.61
C ALA A 226 9.00 14.98 20.07
N LYS A 227 9.44 14.95 18.81
CA LYS A 227 10.13 16.08 18.17
C LYS A 227 9.69 16.27 16.73
N ASN A 228 9.73 17.50 16.26
CA ASN A 228 9.57 17.82 14.84
C ASN A 228 10.65 17.13 14.01
N LYS A 229 10.23 16.39 12.99
CA LYS A 229 11.11 15.60 12.11
C LYS A 229 12.06 16.48 11.28
N LEU A 230 11.63 17.70 10.94
CA LEU A 230 12.38 18.62 10.08
C LEU A 230 13.27 19.57 10.86
N THR A 231 12.76 20.13 11.96
CA THR A 231 13.46 21.19 12.73
C THR A 231 14.18 20.67 13.96
N GLY A 232 13.83 19.46 14.42
CA GLY A 232 14.33 18.90 15.68
C GLY A 232 13.71 19.52 16.94
N LYS A 233 12.74 20.46 16.81
CA LYS A 233 12.06 21.07 17.94
C LYS A 233 11.35 20.02 18.79
N ILE A 234 11.63 20.00 20.09
CA ILE A 234 11.01 19.05 21.03
C ILE A 234 9.63 19.58 21.43
N TYR A 235 8.63 18.73 21.29
CA TYR A 235 7.25 18.98 21.73
C TYR A 235 6.94 18.35 23.08
N TYR A 236 7.56 17.18 23.35
CA TYR A 236 7.40 16.45 24.59
C TYR A 236 8.69 15.70 24.93
N SER A 237 9.05 15.68 26.21
CA SER A 237 10.15 14.86 26.71
C SER A 237 9.87 14.48 28.16
N LYS A 238 9.91 13.18 28.46
CA LYS A 238 9.73 12.67 29.82
C LYS A 238 10.43 11.34 30.01
N ASN A 239 10.98 11.16 31.22
CA ASN A 239 11.58 9.91 31.66
C ASN A 239 10.73 9.27 32.76
N TYR A 240 10.73 7.96 32.80
CA TYR A 240 10.04 7.15 33.81
C TYR A 240 11.00 6.06 34.29
N ASP A 241 11.06 5.84 35.61
CA ASP A 241 11.72 4.66 36.14
C ASP A 241 10.73 3.49 36.09
N VAL A 242 11.13 2.39 35.48
CA VAL A 242 10.25 1.26 35.14
C VAL A 242 10.86 -0.03 35.64
N VAL A 243 10.03 -0.83 36.31
CA VAL A 243 10.33 -2.21 36.70
C VAL A 243 9.21 -3.11 36.18
N LEU A 244 9.55 -3.96 35.22
CA LEU A 244 8.66 -4.96 34.66
C LEU A 244 9.08 -6.37 35.10
N ASN A 245 8.36 -6.94 36.03
CA ASN A 245 8.57 -8.34 36.42
C ASN A 245 8.27 -9.28 35.23
N GLY A 246 8.72 -10.53 35.36
CA GLY A 246 8.54 -11.53 34.31
C GLY A 246 7.09 -11.65 33.83
N ASN A 247 6.89 -11.63 32.53
CA ASN A 247 5.58 -11.71 31.84
C ASN A 247 4.55 -10.65 32.26
N LYS A 248 4.99 -9.49 32.78
CA LYS A 248 4.12 -8.36 33.15
C LYS A 248 4.21 -7.26 32.10
N TYR A 249 3.21 -6.37 32.13
CA TYR A 249 3.15 -5.19 31.27
C TYR A 249 2.82 -3.93 32.10
N GLN A 250 3.15 -2.79 31.54
CA GLN A 250 2.78 -1.47 32.07
C GLN A 250 2.28 -0.58 30.94
N GLN A 251 1.17 0.12 31.21
CA GLN A 251 0.58 1.06 30.24
C GLN A 251 0.98 2.47 30.57
N PHE A 252 1.17 3.27 29.53
CA PHE A 252 1.52 4.68 29.60
C PHE A 252 0.62 5.48 28.69
N SER A 253 0.34 6.72 29.11
CA SER A 253 -0.38 7.71 28.32
C SER A 253 0.34 9.04 28.38
N PHE A 254 0.38 9.75 27.27
CA PHE A 254 0.86 11.11 27.22
C PHE A 254 0.19 11.90 26.09
N SER A 255 0.23 13.22 26.19
CA SER A 255 -0.30 14.12 25.16
C SER A 255 0.71 15.23 24.88
N TYR A 256 0.74 15.69 23.65
CA TYR A 256 1.55 16.83 23.25
C TYR A 256 0.81 17.65 22.19
N LYS A 257 1.17 18.93 22.05
CA LYS A 257 0.67 19.77 20.97
C LYS A 257 1.32 19.36 19.66
N ASN A 258 0.50 19.06 18.66
CA ASN A 258 0.95 18.78 17.31
C ASN A 258 0.53 19.97 16.41
N PRO A 259 1.46 20.79 15.94
CA PRO A 259 1.17 21.93 15.07
C PRO A 259 0.92 21.56 13.60
N ASN A 260 0.41 20.36 13.30
CA ASN A 260 0.24 19.80 11.94
C ASN A 260 1.57 19.69 11.18
N GLU A 261 2.59 19.21 11.87
CA GLU A 261 3.93 19.05 11.33
C GLU A 261 4.43 17.62 11.50
N PRO A 262 5.30 17.13 10.60
CA PRO A 262 5.90 15.79 10.72
C PRO A 262 6.60 15.63 12.07
N THR A 263 6.19 14.63 12.83
CA THR A 263 6.69 14.35 14.17
C THR A 263 7.26 12.95 14.26
N THR A 264 8.41 12.79 14.91
CA THR A 264 8.96 11.50 15.32
C THR A 264 8.87 11.38 16.83
N ILE A 265 8.33 10.26 17.30
CA ILE A 265 8.36 9.90 18.73
C ILE A 265 9.35 8.78 18.90
N THR A 266 10.35 9.01 19.74
CA THR A 266 11.33 8.00 20.12
C THR A 266 11.02 7.52 21.53
N TYR A 267 10.80 6.22 21.67
CA TYR A 267 10.67 5.51 22.92
C TYR A 267 11.96 4.73 23.17
N LYS A 268 12.66 5.03 24.25
CA LYS A 268 13.95 4.45 24.52
C LYS A 268 14.02 3.90 25.94
N PHE A 269 14.29 2.62 26.09
CA PHE A 269 14.48 1.98 27.37
C PHE A 269 15.96 1.71 27.61
N TYR A 270 16.50 2.26 28.67
CA TYR A 270 17.88 2.05 29.11
C TYR A 270 17.87 1.05 30.27
N PHE A 271 18.36 -0.14 30.03
CA PHE A 271 18.39 -1.22 31.01
C PHE A 271 19.51 -1.00 32.04
N THR A 272 19.14 -1.05 33.33
CA THR A 272 20.11 -0.83 34.44
C THR A 272 21.13 -1.96 34.53
N ASN A 273 20.66 -3.22 34.36
CA ASN A 273 21.47 -4.41 34.68
C ASN A 273 22.50 -4.76 33.60
N ASP A 274 22.18 -4.60 32.31
CA ASP A 274 23.09 -4.92 31.21
C ASP A 274 23.53 -3.72 30.37
N ARG A 275 23.04 -2.53 30.74
CA ARG A 275 23.29 -1.27 30.03
C ARG A 275 22.90 -1.30 28.54
N SER A 276 22.13 -2.30 28.13
CA SER A 276 21.58 -2.34 26.78
C SER A 276 20.49 -1.28 26.60
N THR A 277 20.06 -1.10 25.37
CA THR A 277 19.02 -0.13 25.06
C THR A 277 18.06 -0.76 24.05
N ALA A 278 16.76 -0.66 24.33
CA ALA A 278 15.73 -0.89 23.32
C ALA A 278 15.21 0.46 22.80
N THR A 279 15.08 0.60 21.49
CA THR A 279 14.57 1.83 20.88
C THR A 279 13.42 1.45 19.94
N PHE A 280 12.31 2.17 20.10
CA PHE A 280 11.15 2.07 19.23
C PHE A 280 10.86 3.47 18.66
N ILE A 281 10.50 3.53 17.39
CA ILE A 281 10.21 4.78 16.68
C ILE A 281 8.77 4.72 16.19
N ASP A 282 8.06 5.82 16.38
CA ASP A 282 6.69 6.03 15.93
C ASP A 282 6.62 7.36 15.17
N GLU A 283 5.94 7.35 14.06
CA GLU A 283 5.66 8.52 13.25
C GLU A 283 4.15 8.76 13.23
N PRO A 284 3.63 9.53 14.21
CA PRO A 284 2.20 9.77 14.32
C PRO A 284 1.68 10.53 13.11
N SER A 285 0.44 10.25 12.76
CA SER A 285 -0.28 10.95 11.71
C SER A 285 -0.37 12.46 12.01
N TYR A 286 -0.32 13.27 10.97
CA TYR A 286 -0.48 14.71 11.05
C TYR A 286 -1.28 15.23 9.86
N ILE A 287 -2.08 16.27 10.08
CA ILE A 287 -3.04 16.76 9.09
C ILE A 287 -2.54 18.10 8.53
N LEU A 288 -2.23 18.10 7.21
CA LEU A 288 -1.78 19.30 6.51
C LEU A 288 -2.95 20.18 6.03
N THR A 289 -4.05 19.55 5.61
CA THR A 289 -5.18 20.27 5.02
C THR A 289 -6.02 20.92 6.12
N PRO A 290 -6.23 22.24 6.08
CA PRO A 290 -7.09 22.93 7.05
C PRO A 290 -8.54 22.48 6.91
N GLU A 291 -9.35 22.76 7.94
CA GLU A 291 -10.79 22.50 7.88
C GLU A 291 -11.43 23.19 6.68
N PRO A 292 -12.33 22.48 5.95
CA PRO A 292 -12.98 23.05 4.80
C PRO A 292 -13.94 24.19 5.20
N SER A 293 -14.08 25.19 4.31
CA SER A 293 -15.02 26.28 4.50
C SER A 293 -16.47 25.76 4.67
N PRO A 294 -17.27 26.34 5.59
CA PRO A 294 -18.68 26.00 5.70
C PRO A 294 -19.52 26.52 4.54
N ASN A 295 -19.01 27.44 3.69
CA ASN A 295 -19.68 27.87 2.47
C ASN A 295 -19.72 26.75 1.44
N PRO A 296 -20.75 26.69 0.57
CA PRO A 296 -20.80 25.69 -0.49
C PRO A 296 -19.61 25.80 -1.46
N LYS A 297 -19.02 24.67 -1.83
CA LYS A 297 -18.04 24.54 -2.90
C LYS A 297 -18.40 23.31 -3.73
N ILE A 298 -18.53 23.45 -5.06
CA ILE A 298 -18.72 22.32 -5.97
C ILE A 298 -17.37 21.77 -6.37
N ASN A 299 -17.19 20.46 -6.19
CA ASN A 299 -15.97 19.70 -6.37
C ASN A 299 -16.14 18.65 -7.49
N GLY A 300 -15.15 17.78 -7.66
CA GLY A 300 -15.19 16.65 -8.58
C GLY A 300 -14.93 17.03 -10.04
N ALA A 301 -15.20 16.07 -10.92
CA ALA A 301 -14.94 16.20 -12.35
C ALA A 301 -15.81 17.27 -13.02
N LYS A 302 -15.22 18.03 -13.93
CA LYS A 302 -15.91 19.04 -14.75
C LYS A 302 -16.37 18.51 -16.11
N ILE A 303 -16.10 17.24 -16.39
CA ILE A 303 -16.48 16.55 -17.62
C ILE A 303 -17.00 15.15 -17.29
N TYR A 304 -18.03 14.71 -17.99
CA TYR A 304 -18.66 13.40 -17.81
C TYR A 304 -18.99 12.76 -19.15
N GLY A 305 -18.65 11.51 -19.38
CA GLY A 305 -18.89 10.76 -20.62
C GLY A 305 -19.96 9.68 -20.45
N GLN A 306 -20.85 9.54 -21.45
CA GLN A 306 -21.92 8.54 -21.49
C GLN A 306 -22.26 8.18 -22.95
N ARG A 307 -22.62 6.90 -23.23
CA ARG A 307 -23.16 6.52 -24.54
C ARG A 307 -24.64 6.91 -24.67
N PRO A 308 -25.13 7.17 -25.92
CA PRO A 308 -26.55 7.49 -26.13
C PRO A 308 -27.48 6.39 -25.63
N ASN A 309 -28.63 6.78 -25.10
CA ASN A 309 -29.71 5.91 -24.59
C ASN A 309 -29.33 5.01 -23.42
N LYS A 310 -28.13 5.11 -22.85
CA LYS A 310 -27.74 4.35 -21.67
C LYS A 310 -28.12 5.09 -20.38
N PRO A 311 -28.40 4.37 -19.27
CA PRO A 311 -28.69 5.00 -17.98
C PRO A 311 -27.52 5.85 -17.49
N LEU A 312 -27.78 7.12 -17.18
CA LEU A 312 -26.82 8.06 -16.62
C LEU A 312 -27.07 8.23 -15.12
N LEU A 313 -26.02 8.17 -14.34
CA LEU A 313 -26.01 8.50 -12.92
C LEU A 313 -24.82 9.40 -12.61
N TYR A 314 -25.10 10.64 -12.18
CA TYR A 314 -24.09 11.61 -11.77
C TYR A 314 -24.55 12.30 -10.49
N THR A 315 -23.70 12.39 -9.47
CA THR A 315 -24.00 13.10 -8.23
C THR A 315 -23.17 14.37 -8.13
N ILE A 316 -23.82 15.50 -7.87
CA ILE A 316 -23.13 16.78 -7.65
C ILE A 316 -22.31 16.68 -6.38
N ALA A 317 -21.00 16.61 -6.53
CA ALA A 317 -20.06 16.65 -5.42
C ALA A 317 -19.98 18.08 -4.87
N ALA A 318 -20.37 18.28 -3.62
CA ALA A 318 -20.26 19.60 -2.99
C ALA A 318 -19.95 19.50 -1.50
N SER A 319 -18.90 20.19 -1.07
CA SER A 319 -18.53 20.39 0.32
C SER A 319 -19.17 21.67 0.89
N GLY A 320 -19.24 21.77 2.23
CA GLY A 320 -19.85 22.87 2.96
C GLY A 320 -20.84 22.41 4.02
N LYS A 321 -21.34 23.35 4.81
CA LYS A 321 -22.26 23.06 5.92
C LYS A 321 -23.62 22.55 5.41
N ARG A 322 -24.07 21.43 5.95
CA ARG A 322 -25.40 20.85 5.68
C ARG A 322 -26.47 21.47 6.60
N PRO A 323 -27.78 21.52 6.21
CA PRO A 323 -28.35 21.01 4.95
C PRO A 323 -27.96 21.85 3.73
N MET A 324 -27.94 21.20 2.57
CA MET A 324 -27.64 21.80 1.27
C MET A 324 -28.70 21.40 0.26
N SER A 325 -29.03 22.29 -0.67
CA SER A 325 -29.93 22.03 -1.81
C SER A 325 -29.13 22.19 -3.11
N PHE A 326 -29.60 21.47 -4.13
CA PHE A 326 -28.93 21.40 -5.43
C PHE A 326 -29.88 21.82 -6.55
N ASP A 327 -29.31 22.31 -7.65
CA ASP A 327 -30.04 22.55 -8.89
C ASP A 327 -29.07 22.39 -10.08
N ALA A 328 -29.64 22.26 -11.28
CA ALA A 328 -28.91 22.20 -12.52
C ALA A 328 -29.68 22.95 -13.61
N ILE A 329 -28.99 23.86 -14.33
CA ILE A 329 -29.53 24.63 -15.43
C ILE A 329 -28.94 24.08 -16.73
N ASP A 330 -29.75 24.05 -17.79
CA ASP A 330 -29.42 23.55 -19.13
C ASP A 330 -29.11 22.03 -19.13
N LEU A 331 -29.85 21.26 -18.31
CA LEU A 331 -29.82 19.80 -18.40
C LEU A 331 -30.30 19.34 -19.78
N PRO A 332 -29.61 18.42 -20.47
CA PRO A 332 -30.10 17.81 -21.69
C PRO A 332 -31.45 17.10 -21.46
N GLU A 333 -32.26 17.08 -22.50
CA GLU A 333 -33.53 16.37 -22.49
C GLU A 333 -33.33 14.88 -22.09
N GLY A 334 -34.23 14.37 -21.23
CA GLY A 334 -34.16 13.02 -20.69
C GLY A 334 -33.40 12.90 -19.37
N LEU A 335 -32.76 13.98 -18.86
CA LEU A 335 -32.16 14.01 -17.53
C LEU A 335 -33.02 14.83 -16.55
N SER A 336 -33.00 14.40 -15.29
CA SER A 336 -33.61 15.11 -14.16
C SER A 336 -32.67 15.16 -12.98
N ILE A 337 -32.88 16.11 -12.07
CA ILE A 337 -32.12 16.26 -10.82
C ILE A 337 -33.03 16.10 -9.60
N ASP A 338 -32.58 15.34 -8.62
CA ASP A 338 -33.10 15.40 -7.27
C ASP A 338 -32.44 16.57 -6.51
N LYS A 339 -33.26 17.61 -6.21
CA LYS A 339 -32.79 18.85 -5.57
C LYS A 339 -32.29 18.67 -4.11
N LYS A 340 -32.62 17.56 -3.45
CA LYS A 340 -32.19 17.28 -2.08
C LYS A 340 -30.86 16.54 -2.04
N THR A 341 -30.68 15.59 -2.94
CA THR A 341 -29.47 14.73 -2.99
C THR A 341 -28.42 15.21 -3.96
N GLY A 342 -28.80 16.00 -4.99
CA GLY A 342 -27.92 16.42 -6.08
C GLY A 342 -27.69 15.32 -7.13
N ILE A 343 -28.48 14.23 -7.08
CA ILE A 343 -28.38 13.13 -8.04
C ILE A 343 -29.05 13.56 -9.35
N ILE A 344 -28.31 13.49 -10.44
CA ILE A 344 -28.77 13.66 -11.82
C ILE A 344 -28.86 12.28 -12.45
N SER A 345 -30.02 11.93 -13.00
CA SER A 345 -30.26 10.63 -13.61
C SER A 345 -31.20 10.73 -14.82
N GLY A 346 -31.20 9.68 -15.65
CA GLY A 346 -32.02 9.58 -16.85
C GLY A 346 -31.27 8.98 -18.03
N LYS A 347 -31.73 9.27 -19.26
CA LYS A 347 -31.08 8.84 -20.52
C LYS A 347 -31.12 10.00 -21.53
N VAL A 348 -30.02 10.17 -22.25
CA VAL A 348 -29.93 11.15 -23.36
C VAL A 348 -29.78 10.40 -24.67
N SER A 349 -30.65 10.68 -25.62
CA SER A 349 -30.62 9.97 -26.91
C SER A 349 -29.66 10.57 -27.94
N SER A 350 -29.50 11.88 -27.92
CA SER A 350 -28.75 12.60 -28.95
C SER A 350 -27.27 12.71 -28.58
N LYS A 351 -26.38 12.30 -29.49
CA LYS A 351 -24.93 12.57 -29.37
C LYS A 351 -24.68 14.09 -29.36
N GLY A 352 -23.73 14.51 -28.53
CA GLY A 352 -23.34 15.92 -28.42
C GLY A 352 -22.60 16.26 -27.13
N GLU A 353 -22.20 17.52 -27.04
CA GLU A 353 -21.63 18.11 -25.83
C GLU A 353 -22.63 19.09 -25.21
N TYR A 354 -22.93 18.92 -23.95
CA TYR A 354 -23.91 19.71 -23.21
C TYR A 354 -23.22 20.39 -22.04
N ILE A 355 -23.34 21.72 -21.93
CA ILE A 355 -22.77 22.50 -20.84
C ILE A 355 -23.84 22.80 -19.81
N VAL A 356 -23.79 22.05 -18.71
CA VAL A 356 -24.72 22.17 -17.59
C VAL A 356 -24.15 23.08 -16.52
N THR A 357 -24.97 23.98 -15.95
CA THR A 357 -24.57 24.78 -14.79
C THR A 357 -25.08 24.11 -13.52
N LEU A 358 -24.17 23.53 -12.74
CA LEU A 358 -24.45 22.94 -11.44
C LEU A 358 -24.55 24.04 -10.37
N ILE A 359 -25.45 23.84 -9.40
CA ILE A 359 -25.70 24.77 -8.29
C ILE A 359 -25.74 23.99 -7.00
N ALA A 360 -25.03 24.47 -5.97
CA ALA A 360 -25.13 24.01 -4.59
C ALA A 360 -25.38 25.20 -3.67
N LYS A 361 -26.35 25.12 -2.74
CA LYS A 361 -26.76 26.22 -1.88
C LYS A 361 -26.99 25.74 -0.45
N ASN A 362 -26.50 26.49 0.53
CA ASN A 362 -26.85 26.37 1.95
C ASN A 362 -27.24 27.75 2.53
N ASN A 363 -27.42 27.82 3.85
CA ASN A 363 -27.74 29.07 4.53
C ASN A 363 -26.64 30.14 4.53
N LEU A 364 -25.42 29.78 4.15
CA LEU A 364 -24.26 30.69 4.12
C LEU A 364 -23.92 31.20 2.72
N GLY A 365 -24.49 30.59 1.66
CA GLY A 365 -24.21 31.04 0.31
C GLY A 365 -24.60 30.05 -0.78
N ARG A 366 -24.13 30.36 -1.99
CA ARG A 366 -24.34 29.59 -3.22
C ARG A 366 -23.03 29.42 -3.96
N ALA A 367 -22.80 28.21 -4.48
CA ALA A 367 -21.73 27.90 -5.40
C ALA A 367 -22.30 27.48 -6.75
N THR A 368 -21.55 27.76 -7.85
CA THR A 368 -21.87 27.32 -9.20
C THR A 368 -20.62 26.73 -9.86
N SER A 369 -20.81 25.72 -10.73
CA SER A 369 -19.75 25.15 -11.56
C SER A 369 -20.33 24.72 -12.90
N LYS A 370 -19.51 24.73 -13.95
CA LYS A 370 -19.88 24.14 -15.24
C LYS A 370 -19.49 22.66 -15.27
N LEU A 371 -20.40 21.83 -15.77
CA LEU A 371 -20.18 20.43 -16.10
C LEU A 371 -20.39 20.24 -17.59
N LYS A 372 -19.41 19.71 -18.31
CA LYS A 372 -19.55 19.26 -19.68
C LYS A 372 -20.01 17.80 -19.68
N ILE A 373 -21.23 17.52 -20.15
CA ILE A 373 -21.71 16.16 -20.41
C ILE A 373 -21.47 15.84 -21.87
N VAL A 374 -20.70 14.80 -22.16
CA VAL A 374 -20.39 14.33 -23.50
C VAL A 374 -21.15 13.05 -23.77
N ILE A 375 -22.17 13.13 -24.62
CA ILE A 375 -22.90 11.95 -25.09
C ILE A 375 -22.23 11.48 -26.38
N GLY A 376 -21.47 10.38 -26.27
CA GLY A 376 -20.62 9.90 -27.36
C GLY A 376 -20.18 8.46 -27.12
N ASP A 377 -19.01 8.11 -27.60
CA ASP A 377 -18.53 6.73 -27.58
C ASP A 377 -17.55 6.45 -26.42
N LYS A 378 -17.17 7.49 -25.65
CA LYS A 378 -16.18 7.38 -24.57
C LYS A 378 -16.80 7.48 -23.19
N LEU A 379 -16.37 6.59 -22.30
CA LEU A 379 -16.67 6.59 -20.88
C LEU A 379 -15.44 7.07 -20.08
N ALA A 380 -15.62 7.27 -18.78
CA ALA A 380 -14.53 7.57 -17.85
C ALA A 380 -13.62 8.72 -18.34
N LEU A 381 -14.22 9.87 -18.72
CA LEU A 381 -13.46 11.03 -19.26
C LEU A 381 -12.53 11.67 -18.22
N THR A 382 -12.68 11.34 -16.95
CA THR A 382 -11.68 11.51 -15.88
C THR A 382 -11.42 10.15 -15.22
N PRO A 383 -10.27 9.97 -14.54
CA PRO A 383 -9.98 8.71 -13.88
C PRO A 383 -11.09 8.32 -12.88
N PRO A 384 -11.53 7.06 -12.83
CA PRO A 384 -12.49 6.59 -11.83
C PRO A 384 -11.99 6.82 -10.41
N MET A 385 -12.90 7.23 -9.51
CA MET A 385 -12.64 7.38 -8.09
C MET A 385 -13.60 6.51 -7.29
N GLY A 386 -13.07 5.61 -6.47
CA GLY A 386 -13.90 4.64 -5.77
C GLY A 386 -13.17 3.87 -4.68
N TRP A 387 -13.79 2.78 -4.28
CA TRP A 387 -13.27 1.79 -3.34
C TRP A 387 -13.28 0.42 -4.00
N ASN A 388 -12.32 -0.41 -3.63
CA ASN A 388 -12.26 -1.81 -4.04
C ASN A 388 -11.97 -2.69 -2.81
N SER A 389 -12.62 -3.84 -2.73
CA SER A 389 -12.58 -4.69 -1.55
C SER A 389 -11.31 -5.52 -1.39
N TRP A 390 -10.43 -5.60 -2.42
CA TRP A 390 -9.33 -6.57 -2.40
C TRP A 390 -8.28 -6.30 -1.33
N ASN A 391 -7.68 -5.10 -1.35
CA ASN A 391 -6.55 -4.79 -0.46
C ASN A 391 -6.95 -4.68 1.02
N VAL A 392 -8.23 -4.59 1.31
CA VAL A 392 -8.75 -4.63 2.67
C VAL A 392 -9.20 -6.03 3.07
N TRP A 393 -10.14 -6.64 2.34
CA TRP A 393 -10.82 -7.85 2.77
C TRP A 393 -10.38 -9.12 2.02
N GLY A 394 -9.75 -9.01 0.83
CA GLY A 394 -9.49 -10.15 -0.04
C GLY A 394 -10.77 -10.98 -0.20
N LEU A 395 -10.65 -12.28 -0.09
CA LEU A 395 -11.78 -13.22 -0.19
C LEU A 395 -12.75 -13.18 1.02
N ALA A 396 -12.44 -12.42 2.08
CA ALA A 396 -13.31 -12.26 3.25
C ALA A 396 -14.37 -11.16 3.06
N VAL A 397 -14.49 -10.57 1.88
CA VAL A 397 -15.52 -9.59 1.54
C VAL A 397 -16.92 -10.20 1.61
N ASP A 398 -17.89 -9.41 2.05
CA ASP A 398 -19.32 -9.72 2.08
C ASP A 398 -20.16 -8.45 1.89
N GLN A 399 -21.47 -8.62 1.71
CA GLN A 399 -22.39 -7.51 1.49
C GLN A 399 -22.42 -6.49 2.64
N GLU A 400 -22.24 -6.91 3.89
CA GLU A 400 -22.26 -6.01 5.04
C GLU A 400 -21.07 -5.04 5.00
N LYS A 401 -19.85 -5.55 4.68
CA LYS A 401 -18.63 -4.74 4.53
C LYS A 401 -18.74 -3.75 3.37
N VAL A 402 -19.36 -4.18 2.26
CA VAL A 402 -19.63 -3.31 1.09
C VAL A 402 -20.56 -2.18 1.49
N LEU A 403 -21.68 -2.48 2.18
CA LEU A 403 -22.65 -1.47 2.63
C LEU A 403 -22.06 -0.54 3.72
N ALA A 404 -21.19 -1.06 4.60
CA ALA A 404 -20.46 -0.22 5.57
C ALA A 404 -19.58 0.82 4.87
N SER A 405 -18.82 0.40 3.83
CA SER A 405 -18.02 1.31 3.01
C SER A 405 -18.89 2.31 2.25
N ALA A 406 -19.99 1.85 1.64
CA ALA A 406 -20.95 2.71 0.92
C ALA A 406 -21.56 3.79 1.81
N LYS A 407 -21.83 3.48 3.09
CA LYS A 407 -22.31 4.45 4.06
C LYS A 407 -21.31 5.59 4.27
N VAL A 408 -20.03 5.27 4.42
CA VAL A 408 -18.97 6.30 4.56
C VAL A 408 -18.85 7.14 3.30
N PHE A 409 -18.98 6.52 2.12
CA PHE A 409 -19.03 7.25 0.84
C PHE A 409 -20.17 8.26 0.83
N LYS A 410 -21.39 7.81 1.10
CA LYS A 410 -22.58 8.67 1.15
C LYS A 410 -22.43 9.82 2.14
N ASP A 411 -21.88 9.56 3.32
CA ASP A 411 -21.81 10.54 4.40
C ASP A 411 -20.65 11.54 4.24
N LYS A 412 -19.51 11.11 3.67
CA LYS A 412 -18.28 11.89 3.64
C LYS A 412 -17.72 12.06 2.22
N LEU A 413 -17.46 10.97 1.49
CA LEU A 413 -16.60 10.98 0.31
C LEU A 413 -17.29 11.43 -0.97
N ILE A 414 -18.59 11.20 -1.13
CA ILE A 414 -19.37 11.62 -2.31
C ILE A 414 -19.32 13.14 -2.53
N ASN A 415 -19.18 13.91 -1.45
CA ASN A 415 -19.05 15.37 -1.47
C ASN A 415 -17.74 15.85 -2.15
N HIS A 416 -16.81 14.93 -2.38
CA HIS A 416 -15.48 15.15 -2.96
C HIS A 416 -15.32 14.43 -4.32
N GLY A 417 -16.38 13.80 -4.85
CA GLY A 417 -16.40 13.17 -6.17
C GLY A 417 -16.11 11.67 -6.20
N TRP A 418 -15.99 11.03 -5.05
CA TRP A 418 -15.85 9.57 -4.96
C TRP A 418 -17.19 8.89 -5.18
N THR A 419 -17.27 7.95 -6.14
CA THR A 419 -18.57 7.39 -6.56
C THR A 419 -18.59 5.88 -6.72
N PHE A 420 -17.50 5.20 -7.06
CA PHE A 420 -17.52 3.76 -7.32
C PHE A 420 -17.34 2.93 -6.05
N ILE A 421 -18.16 1.90 -5.89
CA ILE A 421 -18.04 0.84 -4.87
C ILE A 421 -17.86 -0.48 -5.61
N ASN A 422 -16.65 -1.01 -5.59
CA ASN A 422 -16.28 -2.20 -6.37
C ASN A 422 -16.08 -3.41 -5.46
N ILE A 423 -16.81 -4.48 -5.74
CA ILE A 423 -16.56 -5.80 -5.17
C ILE A 423 -15.49 -6.49 -6.02
N ASP A 424 -14.44 -6.96 -5.40
CA ASP A 424 -13.40 -7.79 -6.01
C ASP A 424 -13.76 -9.28 -5.91
N ASP A 425 -12.83 -10.19 -6.12
CA ASP A 425 -13.00 -11.64 -6.15
C ASP A 425 -13.68 -12.21 -4.89
N GLY A 426 -14.45 -13.29 -5.06
CA GLY A 426 -15.05 -14.06 -3.97
C GLY A 426 -16.55 -13.83 -3.72
N TRP A 427 -17.28 -13.23 -4.68
CA TRP A 427 -18.73 -13.10 -4.66
C TRP A 427 -19.43 -14.25 -5.40
N GLU A 428 -18.72 -14.93 -6.30
CA GLU A 428 -19.19 -16.04 -7.10
C GLU A 428 -19.25 -17.34 -6.28
N ILE A 429 -19.84 -18.39 -6.85
CA ILE A 429 -19.74 -19.73 -6.28
C ILE A 429 -18.33 -20.28 -6.51
N LYS A 430 -17.74 -20.84 -5.46
CA LYS A 430 -16.38 -21.41 -5.54
C LYS A 430 -16.31 -22.58 -6.51
N GLY A 431 -15.22 -22.67 -7.28
CA GLY A 431 -15.06 -23.66 -8.35
C GLY A 431 -15.17 -25.11 -7.89
N ASP A 432 -14.67 -25.43 -6.68
CA ASP A 432 -14.72 -26.76 -6.06
C ASP A 432 -16.01 -27.01 -5.23
N SER A 433 -16.93 -26.05 -5.11
CA SER A 433 -18.24 -26.25 -4.46
C SER A 433 -19.07 -27.28 -5.22
N LYS A 434 -19.94 -27.99 -4.50
CA LYS A 434 -20.97 -28.85 -5.07
C LYS A 434 -22.19 -28.07 -5.58
N ASP A 435 -22.33 -26.80 -5.17
CA ASP A 435 -23.43 -25.95 -5.58
C ASP A 435 -23.36 -25.60 -7.07
N PRO A 436 -24.51 -25.41 -7.74
CA PRO A 436 -24.53 -24.95 -9.12
C PRO A 436 -23.82 -23.60 -9.23
N LYS A 437 -22.91 -23.46 -10.21
CA LYS A 437 -22.20 -22.21 -10.48
C LYS A 437 -23.02 -21.27 -11.35
N ARG A 438 -23.89 -21.85 -12.15
CA ARG A 438 -24.75 -21.15 -13.11
C ARG A 438 -26.15 -21.76 -13.09
N ASP A 439 -27.13 -20.99 -13.46
CA ASP A 439 -28.49 -21.47 -13.63
C ASP A 439 -28.64 -22.32 -14.92
N THR A 440 -29.84 -22.83 -15.19
CA THR A 440 -30.13 -23.66 -16.37
C THR A 440 -29.97 -22.94 -17.71
N ASN A 441 -29.89 -21.60 -17.71
CA ASN A 441 -29.69 -20.76 -18.89
C ASN A 441 -28.23 -20.29 -19.01
N GLY A 442 -27.36 -20.71 -18.10
CA GLY A 442 -25.93 -20.36 -18.07
C GLY A 442 -25.60 -19.05 -17.37
N PHE A 443 -26.57 -18.37 -16.72
CA PHE A 443 -26.32 -17.16 -15.96
C PHE A 443 -25.59 -17.47 -14.66
N ILE A 444 -24.61 -16.65 -14.31
CA ILE A 444 -23.78 -16.84 -13.14
C ILE A 444 -24.56 -16.66 -11.83
N LEU A 445 -24.30 -17.52 -10.86
CA LEU A 445 -24.90 -17.47 -9.53
C LEU A 445 -23.95 -16.88 -8.50
N THR A 446 -24.51 -16.22 -7.51
CA THR A 446 -23.77 -15.63 -6.38
C THR A 446 -23.73 -16.59 -5.19
N ASN A 447 -22.76 -16.43 -4.30
CA ASN A 447 -22.69 -17.19 -3.07
C ASN A 447 -23.54 -16.53 -1.93
N GLU A 448 -23.56 -17.19 -0.77
CA GLU A 448 -24.33 -16.74 0.41
C GLU A 448 -23.90 -15.39 0.97
N LYS A 449 -22.67 -14.93 0.69
CA LYS A 449 -22.18 -13.62 1.11
C LYS A 449 -22.82 -12.47 0.33
N PHE A 450 -23.36 -12.77 -0.85
CA PHE A 450 -24.01 -11.81 -1.76
C PHE A 450 -25.34 -12.37 -2.30
N PRO A 451 -26.36 -12.47 -1.45
CA PRO A 451 -27.59 -13.19 -1.77
C PRO A 451 -28.45 -12.51 -2.87
N ASP A 452 -28.34 -11.19 -3.03
CA ASP A 452 -29.09 -10.41 -4.03
C ASP A 452 -28.28 -9.22 -4.55
N MET A 453 -27.54 -9.43 -5.64
CA MET A 453 -26.74 -8.39 -6.30
C MET A 453 -27.58 -7.25 -6.87
N LYS A 454 -28.82 -7.56 -7.32
CA LYS A 454 -29.71 -6.52 -7.85
C LYS A 454 -30.14 -5.54 -6.75
N ALA A 455 -30.59 -6.08 -5.62
CA ALA A 455 -30.97 -5.25 -4.48
C ALA A 455 -29.78 -4.43 -3.93
N LEU A 456 -28.58 -5.01 -3.93
CA LEU A 456 -27.36 -4.31 -3.55
C LEU A 456 -27.07 -3.15 -4.52
N GLY A 457 -27.13 -3.40 -5.84
CA GLY A 457 -26.96 -2.37 -6.87
C GLY A 457 -27.97 -1.24 -6.76
N ASP A 458 -29.24 -1.57 -6.57
CA ASP A 458 -30.31 -0.56 -6.37
C ASP A 458 -30.06 0.28 -5.10
N SER A 459 -29.60 -0.36 -4.02
CA SER A 459 -29.24 0.34 -2.79
C SER A 459 -28.09 1.34 -3.01
N LEU A 460 -27.03 0.95 -3.70
CA LEU A 460 -25.90 1.83 -4.01
C LEU A 460 -26.32 2.99 -4.92
N HIS A 461 -27.10 2.73 -5.97
CA HIS A 461 -27.61 3.77 -6.87
C HIS A 461 -28.53 4.76 -6.14
N SER A 462 -29.35 4.29 -5.19
CA SER A 462 -30.19 5.18 -4.36
C SER A 462 -29.37 6.17 -3.51
N MET A 463 -28.12 5.82 -3.20
CA MET A 463 -27.15 6.69 -2.52
C MET A 463 -26.42 7.65 -3.48
N GLY A 464 -26.63 7.53 -4.80
CA GLY A 464 -25.88 8.26 -5.83
C GLY A 464 -24.50 7.66 -6.14
N LEU A 465 -24.26 6.41 -5.72
CA LEU A 465 -23.02 5.67 -5.92
C LEU A 465 -23.15 4.73 -7.12
N LYS A 466 -22.03 4.36 -7.70
CA LYS A 466 -21.91 3.41 -8.81
C LYS A 466 -21.41 2.06 -8.30
N PHE A 467 -21.86 1.00 -8.92
CA PHE A 467 -21.57 -0.36 -8.51
C PHE A 467 -20.56 -1.04 -9.44
N GLY A 468 -19.47 -1.57 -8.91
CA GLY A 468 -18.47 -2.33 -9.66
C GLY A 468 -18.36 -3.78 -9.21
N ILE A 469 -17.91 -4.62 -10.14
CA ILE A 469 -17.76 -6.06 -9.95
C ILE A 469 -16.43 -6.54 -10.55
N TYR A 470 -16.03 -7.73 -10.18
CA TYR A 470 -14.83 -8.44 -10.64
C TYR A 470 -15.22 -9.72 -11.39
N SER A 471 -14.44 -10.10 -12.38
CA SER A 471 -14.42 -11.43 -12.99
C SER A 471 -13.09 -11.68 -13.71
N SER A 472 -12.95 -12.84 -14.37
CA SER A 472 -11.76 -13.26 -15.08
C SER A 472 -12.13 -14.04 -16.36
N PRO A 473 -11.31 -14.02 -17.41
CA PRO A 473 -11.57 -14.71 -18.68
C PRO A 473 -11.33 -16.23 -18.62
N GLY A 474 -10.64 -16.72 -17.61
CA GLY A 474 -10.42 -18.16 -17.46
C GLY A 474 -11.60 -18.92 -16.86
N PRO A 475 -11.49 -20.22 -16.66
CA PRO A 475 -12.51 -21.04 -15.99
C PRO A 475 -12.74 -20.63 -14.51
N LEU A 476 -11.69 -20.17 -13.86
CA LEU A 476 -11.68 -19.75 -12.45
C LEU A 476 -11.06 -18.37 -12.27
N THR A 477 -11.50 -17.67 -11.24
CA THR A 477 -10.87 -16.44 -10.75
C THR A 477 -9.55 -16.74 -10.03
N CYS A 478 -8.78 -15.72 -9.64
CA CYS A 478 -7.55 -15.90 -8.86
C CYS A 478 -7.81 -16.54 -7.49
N GLY A 479 -8.96 -16.27 -6.88
CA GLY A 479 -9.40 -16.91 -5.63
C GLY A 479 -9.98 -18.31 -5.81
N GLY A 480 -10.06 -18.82 -7.04
CA GLY A 480 -10.61 -20.13 -7.35
C GLY A 480 -12.14 -20.17 -7.42
N TYR A 481 -12.79 -19.04 -7.67
CA TYR A 481 -14.23 -18.94 -7.85
C TYR A 481 -14.60 -19.04 -9.35
N THR A 482 -15.90 -19.15 -9.66
CA THR A 482 -16.39 -19.27 -11.04
C THR A 482 -16.11 -17.99 -11.83
N ALA A 483 -15.50 -18.11 -12.99
CA ALA A 483 -15.21 -16.99 -13.87
C ALA A 483 -16.00 -17.02 -15.18
N SER A 484 -15.73 -16.10 -16.11
CA SER A 484 -16.60 -15.86 -17.28
C SER A 484 -16.34 -16.74 -18.50
N TYR A 485 -15.34 -17.62 -18.47
CA TYR A 485 -14.94 -18.42 -19.62
C TYR A 485 -16.12 -19.12 -20.32
N LEU A 486 -16.31 -18.87 -21.62
CA LEU A 486 -17.41 -19.36 -22.48
C LEU A 486 -18.82 -18.86 -22.11
N HIS A 487 -18.93 -17.90 -21.18
CA HIS A 487 -20.19 -17.34 -20.71
C HIS A 487 -20.18 -15.80 -20.67
N GLU A 488 -19.26 -15.16 -21.36
CA GLU A 488 -19.02 -13.72 -21.27
C GLU A 488 -20.27 -12.90 -21.58
N LEU A 489 -21.11 -13.35 -22.51
CA LEU A 489 -22.36 -12.67 -22.85
C LEU A 489 -23.41 -12.80 -21.75
N GLN A 490 -23.61 -14.00 -21.18
CA GLN A 490 -24.55 -14.21 -20.06
C GLN A 490 -24.10 -13.42 -18.84
N ASP A 491 -22.80 -13.38 -18.56
CA ASP A 491 -22.25 -12.63 -17.43
C ASP A 491 -22.44 -11.13 -17.65
N ALA A 492 -22.15 -10.59 -18.84
CA ALA A 492 -22.43 -9.19 -19.17
C ALA A 492 -23.91 -8.83 -19.00
N GLN A 493 -24.83 -9.75 -19.37
CA GLN A 493 -26.27 -9.57 -19.18
C GLN A 493 -26.64 -9.58 -17.68
N SER A 494 -26.05 -10.47 -16.88
CA SER A 494 -26.22 -10.48 -15.42
C SER A 494 -25.73 -9.17 -14.81
N PHE A 495 -24.53 -8.71 -15.18
CA PHE A 495 -23.97 -7.44 -14.72
C PHE A 495 -24.87 -6.26 -15.07
N ALA A 496 -25.39 -6.21 -16.29
CA ALA A 496 -26.33 -5.15 -16.68
C ALA A 496 -27.63 -5.21 -15.86
N SER A 497 -28.18 -6.39 -15.59
CA SER A 497 -29.40 -6.60 -14.81
C SER A 497 -29.24 -6.20 -13.33
N TRP A 498 -28.05 -6.40 -12.76
CA TRP A 498 -27.71 -6.01 -11.39
C TRP A 498 -27.35 -4.52 -11.26
N GLY A 499 -27.20 -3.83 -12.38
CA GLY A 499 -26.87 -2.41 -12.38
C GLY A 499 -25.39 -2.12 -12.25
N ILE A 500 -24.52 -3.02 -12.71
CA ILE A 500 -23.07 -2.82 -12.66
C ILE A 500 -22.64 -1.66 -13.57
N ASP A 501 -21.75 -0.80 -13.06
CA ASP A 501 -21.18 0.39 -13.74
C ASP A 501 -19.67 0.24 -14.01
N TYR A 502 -19.01 -0.76 -13.44
CA TYR A 502 -17.57 -0.98 -13.54
C TYR A 502 -17.26 -2.47 -13.49
N LEU A 503 -16.41 -2.97 -14.37
CA LEU A 503 -15.93 -4.34 -14.39
C LEU A 503 -14.41 -4.37 -14.32
N LYS A 504 -13.86 -4.91 -13.23
CA LYS A 504 -12.46 -5.34 -13.18
C LYS A 504 -12.37 -6.73 -13.77
N TYR A 505 -11.67 -6.87 -14.91
CA TYR A 505 -11.52 -8.12 -15.63
C TYR A 505 -10.07 -8.55 -15.64
N ASP A 506 -9.79 -9.58 -14.86
CA ASP A 506 -8.43 -10.05 -14.56
C ASP A 506 -7.86 -10.94 -15.69
N TRP A 507 -6.75 -11.62 -15.42
CA TRP A 507 -6.12 -12.61 -16.32
C TRP A 507 -6.15 -14.02 -15.75
N CYS A 508 -6.69 -14.24 -14.56
CA CYS A 508 -6.59 -15.47 -13.78
C CYS A 508 -7.09 -16.70 -14.55
N SER A 509 -6.34 -17.78 -14.42
CA SER A 509 -6.52 -19.08 -15.08
C SER A 509 -6.59 -19.06 -16.62
N TYR A 510 -6.64 -17.91 -17.29
CA TYR A 510 -6.62 -17.85 -18.75
C TYR A 510 -5.29 -18.33 -19.33
N GLY A 511 -4.18 -18.13 -18.64
CA GLY A 511 -2.88 -18.67 -19.04
C GLY A 511 -2.82 -20.19 -19.19
N GLN A 512 -3.75 -20.92 -18.56
CA GLN A 512 -3.88 -22.39 -18.69
C GLN A 512 -4.54 -22.84 -20.00
N ILE A 513 -5.27 -21.93 -20.65
CA ILE A 513 -6.02 -22.19 -21.90
C ILE A 513 -5.51 -21.39 -23.09
N ALA A 514 -4.72 -20.34 -22.85
CA ALA A 514 -4.03 -19.59 -23.89
C ALA A 514 -3.03 -20.50 -24.62
N LYS A 515 -2.97 -20.41 -25.94
CA LYS A 515 -2.06 -21.24 -26.76
C LYS A 515 -0.60 -20.88 -26.55
N ASP A 516 -0.35 -19.59 -26.33
CA ASP A 516 0.97 -19.00 -26.12
C ASP A 516 0.84 -17.64 -25.42
N ARG A 517 1.95 -16.93 -25.26
CA ARG A 517 1.99 -15.54 -24.73
C ARG A 517 2.06 -14.47 -25.83
N SER A 518 1.61 -14.78 -27.04
CA SER A 518 1.57 -13.81 -28.14
C SER A 518 0.61 -12.67 -27.83
N LEU A 519 0.87 -11.50 -28.44
CA LEU A 519 0.00 -10.34 -28.28
C LEU A 519 -1.46 -10.64 -28.70
N TYR A 520 -1.65 -11.55 -29.66
CA TYR A 520 -2.98 -12.03 -30.04
C TYR A 520 -3.71 -12.72 -28.88
N GLU A 521 -3.06 -13.68 -28.23
CA GLU A 521 -3.66 -14.40 -27.09
C GLU A 521 -3.85 -13.48 -25.87
N LEU A 522 -2.96 -12.50 -25.66
CA LEU A 522 -3.13 -11.48 -24.59
C LEU A 522 -4.36 -10.58 -24.82
N LYS A 523 -4.65 -10.20 -26.05
CA LYS A 523 -5.80 -9.35 -26.42
C LYS A 523 -7.13 -10.10 -26.48
N LYS A 524 -7.10 -11.35 -26.92
CA LYS A 524 -8.28 -12.14 -27.28
C LYS A 524 -9.38 -12.19 -26.20
N PRO A 525 -9.12 -12.50 -24.93
CA PRO A 525 -10.18 -12.60 -23.93
C PRO A 525 -10.85 -11.24 -23.68
N TYR A 526 -10.08 -10.16 -23.71
CA TYR A 526 -10.61 -8.82 -23.54
C TYR A 526 -11.49 -8.37 -24.71
N LEU A 527 -11.15 -8.79 -25.96
CA LEU A 527 -12.00 -8.57 -27.13
C LEU A 527 -13.34 -9.30 -27.01
N ILE A 528 -13.33 -10.55 -26.53
CA ILE A 528 -14.56 -11.35 -26.33
C ILE A 528 -15.48 -10.65 -25.32
N MET A 529 -14.96 -10.22 -24.18
CA MET A 529 -15.73 -9.49 -23.18
C MET A 529 -16.19 -8.12 -23.70
N LYS A 530 -15.37 -7.38 -24.45
CA LYS A 530 -15.78 -6.12 -25.12
C LYS A 530 -16.99 -6.33 -26.00
N GLU A 531 -17.01 -7.40 -26.81
CA GLU A 531 -18.16 -7.71 -27.67
C GLU A 531 -19.42 -8.03 -26.86
N ALA A 532 -19.28 -8.72 -25.72
CA ALA A 532 -20.38 -8.97 -24.81
C ALA A 532 -20.91 -7.66 -24.17
N LEU A 533 -20.02 -6.79 -23.68
CA LEU A 533 -20.38 -5.50 -23.11
C LEU A 533 -21.02 -4.52 -24.11
N ASN A 534 -20.72 -4.66 -25.41
CA ASN A 534 -21.37 -3.85 -26.44
C ASN A 534 -22.81 -4.28 -26.73
N LYS A 535 -23.21 -5.52 -26.39
CA LYS A 535 -24.55 -6.06 -26.63
C LYS A 535 -25.55 -5.76 -25.52
N ILE A 536 -25.11 -5.25 -24.38
CA ILE A 536 -25.97 -4.94 -23.23
C ILE A 536 -26.49 -3.50 -23.23
N ASP A 537 -27.60 -3.24 -22.55
CA ASP A 537 -28.23 -1.91 -22.48
C ASP A 537 -27.73 -1.08 -21.28
N ARG A 538 -26.42 -1.19 -20.96
CA ARG A 538 -25.79 -0.43 -19.88
C ARG A 538 -24.35 -0.09 -20.23
N ASP A 539 -23.89 1.08 -19.78
CA ASP A 539 -22.48 1.44 -19.83
C ASP A 539 -21.74 0.87 -18.63
N ILE A 540 -20.66 0.15 -18.89
CA ILE A 540 -19.77 -0.42 -17.87
C ILE A 540 -18.36 0.06 -18.16
N VAL A 541 -17.74 0.75 -17.20
CA VAL A 541 -16.32 1.11 -17.26
C VAL A 541 -15.50 -0.18 -17.20
N TYR A 542 -14.68 -0.40 -18.24
CA TYR A 542 -13.97 -1.66 -18.41
C TYR A 542 -12.50 -1.52 -17.99
N SER A 543 -12.13 -2.20 -16.91
CA SER A 543 -10.80 -2.20 -16.31
C SER A 543 -10.09 -3.52 -16.58
N LEU A 544 -8.95 -3.44 -17.29
CA LEU A 544 -8.13 -4.58 -17.64
C LEU A 544 -7.09 -4.83 -16.53
N CYS A 545 -7.16 -6.00 -15.88
CA CYS A 545 -6.22 -6.35 -14.82
C CYS A 545 -5.34 -7.51 -15.27
N GLN A 546 -4.30 -7.23 -16.07
CA GLN A 546 -3.38 -8.23 -16.61
C GLN A 546 -1.90 -7.85 -16.38
N TYR A 547 -1.64 -7.03 -15.38
CA TYR A 547 -0.31 -6.79 -14.79
C TYR A 547 0.75 -6.17 -15.72
N GLY A 548 0.36 -5.48 -16.78
CA GLY A 548 1.28 -4.85 -17.74
C GLY A 548 1.76 -5.77 -18.88
N MET A 549 1.31 -7.02 -18.93
CA MET A 549 1.75 -7.98 -19.93
C MET A 549 1.55 -7.47 -21.37
N GLY A 550 2.58 -7.64 -22.20
CA GLY A 550 2.57 -7.22 -23.59
C GLY A 550 2.38 -5.74 -23.80
N ASN A 551 2.84 -4.90 -22.85
CA ASN A 551 2.69 -3.44 -22.88
C ASN A 551 1.22 -3.03 -23.07
N VAL A 552 0.35 -3.48 -22.16
CA VAL A 552 -1.12 -3.25 -22.25
C VAL A 552 -1.50 -1.81 -22.59
N TRP A 553 -0.74 -0.83 -22.13
CA TRP A 553 -0.96 0.57 -22.42
C TRP A 553 -0.91 0.91 -23.94
N GLU A 554 -0.25 0.09 -24.76
CA GLU A 554 -0.20 0.27 -26.21
C GLU A 554 -1.46 -0.20 -26.93
N TRP A 555 -2.20 -1.15 -26.36
CA TRP A 555 -3.32 -1.81 -26.99
C TRP A 555 -4.61 -1.91 -26.16
N GLY A 556 -4.59 -1.51 -24.89
CA GLY A 556 -5.75 -1.59 -24.00
C GLY A 556 -6.99 -0.84 -24.53
N ASP A 557 -6.79 0.28 -25.18
CA ASP A 557 -7.83 1.06 -25.88
C ASP A 557 -8.49 0.24 -27.03
N GLU A 558 -7.70 -0.51 -27.81
CA GLU A 558 -8.20 -1.34 -28.93
C GLU A 558 -9.18 -2.41 -28.45
N VAL A 559 -8.96 -3.00 -27.29
CA VAL A 559 -9.83 -4.02 -26.70
C VAL A 559 -10.96 -3.44 -25.85
N GLY A 560 -11.12 -2.10 -25.87
CA GLY A 560 -12.21 -1.38 -25.19
C GLY A 560 -11.95 -1.04 -23.74
N GLY A 561 -10.73 -1.23 -23.24
CA GLY A 561 -10.34 -0.85 -21.88
C GLY A 561 -10.41 0.67 -21.67
N ASN A 562 -11.04 1.07 -20.56
CA ASN A 562 -11.02 2.46 -20.09
C ASN A 562 -9.85 2.72 -19.14
N LEU A 563 -9.32 1.67 -18.52
CA LEU A 563 -8.12 1.68 -17.71
C LEU A 563 -7.49 0.29 -17.72
N TRP A 564 -6.21 0.23 -17.39
CA TRP A 564 -5.44 -1.01 -17.40
C TRP A 564 -4.31 -1.00 -16.37
N ARG A 565 -4.17 -2.11 -15.65
CA ARG A 565 -3.09 -2.35 -14.71
C ARG A 565 -1.76 -2.36 -15.46
N THR A 566 -0.82 -1.58 -14.98
CA THR A 566 0.51 -1.42 -15.60
C THR A 566 1.60 -2.26 -14.95
N THR A 567 1.34 -2.77 -13.76
CA THR A 567 2.29 -3.54 -12.92
C THR A 567 1.59 -4.67 -12.17
N GLY A 568 2.36 -5.51 -11.50
CA GLY A 568 1.88 -6.43 -10.46
C GLY A 568 1.20 -5.70 -9.30
N ASP A 569 0.75 -6.47 -8.30
CA ASP A 569 -0.04 -5.94 -7.20
C ASP A 569 0.79 -5.10 -6.23
N ILE A 570 0.19 -3.99 -5.79
CA ILE A 570 0.78 -3.10 -4.78
C ILE A 570 0.63 -3.68 -3.38
N THR A 571 1.67 -3.50 -2.56
CA THR A 571 1.59 -3.68 -1.11
C THR A 571 1.82 -2.34 -0.40
N ASP A 572 1.43 -2.26 0.87
CA ASP A 572 1.55 -1.07 1.70
C ASP A 572 2.97 -0.84 2.25
N THR A 573 3.98 -0.96 1.39
CA THR A 573 5.37 -0.67 1.71
C THR A 573 5.90 0.43 0.80
N TRP A 574 6.85 1.25 1.31
CA TRP A 574 7.49 2.29 0.51
C TRP A 574 8.09 1.73 -0.78
N ARG A 575 8.81 0.60 -0.69
CA ARG A 575 9.42 -0.03 -1.85
C ARG A 575 8.39 -0.34 -2.94
N SER A 576 7.32 -1.06 -2.58
CA SER A 576 6.28 -1.44 -3.56
C SER A 576 5.61 -0.20 -4.16
N MET A 577 5.18 0.75 -3.33
CA MET A 577 4.50 1.96 -3.77
C MET A 577 5.41 2.82 -4.66
N SER A 578 6.66 3.02 -4.26
CA SER A 578 7.60 3.88 -5.00
C SER A 578 8.06 3.24 -6.32
N GLU A 579 8.37 1.95 -6.32
CA GLU A 579 8.75 1.23 -7.55
C GLU A 579 7.59 1.22 -8.55
N ILE A 580 6.36 1.00 -8.12
CA ILE A 580 5.18 1.02 -8.99
C ILE A 580 4.92 2.45 -9.50
N GLY A 581 4.84 3.44 -8.60
CA GLY A 581 4.39 4.78 -8.95
C GLY A 581 5.40 5.58 -9.77
N PHE A 582 6.68 5.60 -9.37
CA PHE A 582 7.71 6.40 -10.07
C PHE A 582 8.20 5.78 -11.38
N ASN A 583 7.85 4.52 -11.68
CA ASN A 583 8.20 3.85 -12.94
C ASN A 583 7.12 4.00 -14.05
N GLN A 584 6.09 4.84 -13.85
CA GLN A 584 5.03 5.07 -14.84
C GLN A 584 5.39 6.05 -15.98
N ILE A 585 6.68 6.34 -16.20
CA ILE A 585 7.13 7.39 -17.12
C ILE A 585 6.83 7.05 -18.59
N GLU A 586 7.14 5.83 -19.01
CA GLU A 586 7.00 5.40 -20.41
C GLU A 586 5.53 5.26 -20.83
N ASN A 587 4.64 5.04 -19.86
CA ASN A 587 3.21 4.88 -20.08
C ASN A 587 2.49 6.22 -20.25
N ALA A 588 3.13 7.34 -19.88
CA ALA A 588 2.50 8.66 -19.77
C ALA A 588 1.79 9.11 -21.06
N LYS A 589 2.35 8.82 -22.23
CA LYS A 589 1.79 9.19 -23.54
C LYS A 589 0.48 8.48 -23.90
N TYR A 590 0.12 7.40 -23.19
CA TYR A 590 -1.09 6.62 -23.44
C TYR A 590 -2.26 7.07 -22.55
N ALA A 591 -1.99 7.78 -21.45
CA ALA A 591 -3.03 8.37 -20.62
C ALA A 591 -3.72 9.54 -21.34
N LYS A 592 -5.04 9.45 -21.45
CA LYS A 592 -5.91 10.47 -22.09
C LYS A 592 -7.36 10.27 -21.61
N PRO A 593 -8.25 11.26 -21.77
CA PRO A 593 -9.66 11.11 -21.42
C PRO A 593 -10.29 9.84 -22.00
N GLY A 594 -10.79 8.98 -21.10
CA GLY A 594 -11.37 7.67 -21.41
C GLY A 594 -10.39 6.49 -21.40
N ASN A 595 -9.08 6.75 -21.16
CA ASN A 595 -8.03 5.75 -21.18
C ASN A 595 -6.96 6.05 -20.13
N TRP A 596 -6.81 5.21 -19.10
CA TRP A 596 -5.99 5.50 -17.92
C TRP A 596 -5.02 4.38 -17.60
N ASN A 597 -3.77 4.76 -17.31
CA ASN A 597 -2.80 3.87 -16.69
C ASN A 597 -3.17 3.66 -15.22
N ASP A 598 -3.24 2.42 -14.79
CA ASP A 598 -3.62 2.03 -13.43
C ASP A 598 -2.42 1.42 -12.71
N PRO A 599 -1.75 2.17 -11.81
CA PRO A 599 -0.65 1.67 -10.99
C PRO A 599 -1.14 0.96 -9.72
N ASP A 600 -2.38 0.48 -9.71
CA ASP A 600 -3.07 -0.18 -8.61
C ASP A 600 -3.61 0.78 -7.52
N MET A 601 -4.15 0.19 -6.46
CA MET A 601 -4.99 0.82 -5.45
C MET A 601 -4.24 1.74 -4.49
N LEU A 602 -5.01 2.55 -3.76
CA LEU A 602 -4.51 3.37 -2.67
C LEU A 602 -4.43 2.54 -1.39
N VAL A 603 -3.22 2.29 -0.90
CA VAL A 603 -2.93 1.49 0.30
C VAL A 603 -2.74 2.37 1.54
N VAL A 604 -3.72 3.24 1.82
CA VAL A 604 -3.77 4.13 2.99
C VAL A 604 -4.77 3.59 4.03
N GLY A 605 -4.74 4.10 5.27
CA GLY A 605 -5.67 3.69 6.31
C GLY A 605 -5.44 2.25 6.79
N GLU A 606 -6.50 1.47 7.08
CA GLU A 606 -6.40 0.07 7.48
C GLU A 606 -6.58 -0.88 6.30
N VAL A 607 -5.58 -1.71 6.04
CA VAL A 607 -5.51 -2.72 4.96
C VAL A 607 -5.32 -4.12 5.56
N GLY A 608 -5.38 -5.21 4.75
CA GLY A 608 -5.22 -6.56 5.33
C GLY A 608 -5.22 -7.71 4.34
N TRP A 609 -5.74 -7.53 3.11
CA TRP A 609 -5.94 -8.61 2.12
C TRP A 609 -6.68 -9.84 2.67
N GLY A 610 -7.47 -9.62 3.74
CA GLY A 610 -8.19 -10.68 4.45
C GLY A 610 -8.82 -10.19 5.74
N PRO A 611 -9.25 -11.10 6.64
CA PRO A 611 -9.98 -10.72 7.85
C PRO A 611 -9.12 -10.02 8.92
N ASN A 612 -7.80 -10.10 8.83
CA ASN A 612 -6.87 -9.54 9.82
C ASN A 612 -6.33 -8.21 9.32
N LEU A 613 -7.01 -7.12 9.71
CA LEU A 613 -6.63 -5.77 9.33
C LEU A 613 -5.48 -5.23 10.18
N HIS A 614 -4.69 -4.34 9.58
CA HIS A 614 -3.66 -3.57 10.24
C HIS A 614 -3.58 -2.16 9.63
N PRO A 615 -3.09 -1.15 10.37
CA PRO A 615 -2.80 0.14 9.78
C PRO A 615 -1.78 0.02 8.64
N SER A 616 -1.92 0.82 7.60
CA SER A 616 -0.95 0.87 6.52
C SER A 616 0.47 1.05 7.08
N ARG A 617 1.42 0.28 6.57
CA ARG A 617 2.85 0.39 6.93
C ARG A 617 3.54 1.60 6.31
N LEU A 618 2.86 2.28 5.39
CA LEU A 618 3.33 3.57 4.88
C LEU A 618 3.28 4.62 5.98
N THR A 619 4.39 5.32 6.19
CA THR A 619 4.43 6.48 7.09
C THR A 619 3.47 7.59 6.61
N PRO A 620 3.09 8.56 7.45
CA PRO A 620 2.26 9.68 7.00
C PRO A 620 2.86 10.44 5.80
N ASP A 621 4.19 10.66 5.77
CA ASP A 621 4.88 11.30 4.64
C ASP A 621 4.73 10.48 3.35
N GLU A 622 4.86 9.16 3.43
CA GLU A 622 4.70 8.24 2.30
C GLU A 622 3.25 8.20 1.82
N GLN A 623 2.25 8.28 2.72
CA GLN A 623 0.84 8.34 2.32
C GLN A 623 0.51 9.66 1.60
N TYR A 624 1.07 10.81 2.04
CA TYR A 624 0.99 12.07 1.27
C TYR A 624 1.64 11.94 -0.10
N THR A 625 2.80 11.29 -0.20
CA THR A 625 3.49 11.02 -1.46
C THR A 625 2.66 10.12 -2.37
N HIS A 626 2.08 9.05 -1.84
CA HIS A 626 1.23 8.12 -2.57
C HIS A 626 0.05 8.82 -3.24
N ILE A 627 -0.78 9.54 -2.47
CA ILE A 627 -1.93 10.28 -3.03
C ILE A 627 -1.46 11.35 -4.04
N SER A 628 -0.40 12.10 -3.73
CA SER A 628 0.12 13.15 -4.62
C SER A 628 0.58 12.58 -5.96
N LEU A 629 1.30 11.46 -5.93
CA LEU A 629 1.82 10.82 -7.14
C LEU A 629 0.69 10.25 -7.99
N TRP A 630 -0.28 9.52 -7.40
CA TRP A 630 -1.44 9.00 -8.13
C TRP A 630 -2.29 10.13 -8.75
N CYS A 631 -2.43 11.26 -8.06
CA CYS A 631 -3.10 12.43 -8.63
C CYS A 631 -2.32 13.04 -9.81
N LEU A 632 -1.01 13.15 -9.72
CA LEU A 632 -0.16 13.62 -10.82
C LEU A 632 -0.16 12.65 -12.00
N LEU A 633 -0.21 11.36 -11.75
CA LEU A 633 -0.28 10.32 -12.78
C LEU A 633 -1.62 10.28 -13.52
N SER A 634 -2.65 11.00 -13.09
CA SER A 634 -4.04 10.80 -13.57
C SER A 634 -4.47 9.33 -13.42
N ALA A 635 -4.00 8.68 -12.37
CA ALA A 635 -4.32 7.28 -12.10
C ALA A 635 -5.76 7.14 -11.58
N PRO A 636 -6.43 6.01 -11.81
CA PRO A 636 -7.62 5.67 -11.06
C PRO A 636 -7.34 5.74 -9.56
N LEU A 637 -8.24 6.35 -8.80
CA LEU A 637 -8.12 6.42 -7.35
C LEU A 637 -9.07 5.39 -6.73
N LEU A 638 -8.57 4.19 -6.46
CA LEU A 638 -9.33 3.10 -5.86
C LEU A 638 -8.85 2.84 -4.44
N ILE A 639 -9.65 3.20 -3.46
CA ILE A 639 -9.32 3.06 -2.03
C ILE A 639 -9.35 1.59 -1.64
N GLY A 640 -8.25 1.07 -1.09
CA GLY A 640 -8.10 -0.32 -0.65
C GLY A 640 -8.13 -0.51 0.87
N CYS A 641 -8.85 0.32 1.65
CA CYS A 641 -8.87 0.25 3.11
C CYS A 641 -10.29 0.07 3.68
N ASP A 642 -10.37 -0.28 4.99
CA ASP A 642 -11.63 -0.28 5.73
C ASP A 642 -12.05 1.14 6.08
N LEU A 643 -12.97 1.66 5.29
CA LEU A 643 -13.48 3.01 5.47
C LEU A 643 -14.33 3.17 6.73
N SER A 644 -14.93 2.09 7.26
CA SER A 644 -15.73 2.14 8.49
C SER A 644 -14.87 2.45 9.72
N ARG A 645 -13.57 2.19 9.63
CA ARG A 645 -12.57 2.43 10.67
C ARG A 645 -11.60 3.58 10.32
N ALA A 646 -11.83 4.25 9.17
CA ALA A 646 -10.96 5.33 8.73
C ALA A 646 -10.88 6.47 9.75
N ASP A 647 -9.68 6.77 10.20
CA ASP A 647 -9.37 7.87 11.11
C ASP A 647 -9.45 9.25 10.40
N ASN A 648 -9.29 10.30 11.18
CA ASN A 648 -9.35 11.66 10.63
C ASN A 648 -8.22 11.96 9.65
N PHE A 649 -7.06 11.35 9.82
CA PHE A 649 -5.94 11.50 8.89
C PHE A 649 -6.28 10.88 7.53
N THR A 650 -6.75 9.64 7.52
CA THR A 650 -7.18 8.94 6.30
C THR A 650 -8.30 9.70 5.57
N ILE A 651 -9.32 10.17 6.31
CA ILE A 651 -10.39 10.97 5.71
C ILE A 651 -9.84 12.29 5.14
N ASN A 652 -8.92 12.96 5.84
CA ASN A 652 -8.31 14.21 5.35
C ASN A 652 -7.50 14.00 4.07
N LEU A 653 -6.74 12.90 3.98
CA LEU A 653 -6.04 12.53 2.74
C LEU A 653 -6.99 12.38 1.55
N LEU A 654 -8.16 11.77 1.78
CA LEU A 654 -9.15 11.43 0.75
C LEU A 654 -10.14 12.57 0.44
N THR A 655 -10.10 13.69 1.15
CA THR A 655 -11.07 14.79 1.00
C THR A 655 -10.45 16.15 0.70
N ASN A 656 -9.17 16.21 0.34
CA ASN A 656 -8.56 17.45 -0.14
C ASN A 656 -8.96 17.71 -1.60
N ASP A 657 -9.94 18.57 -1.81
CA ASP A 657 -10.50 18.88 -3.13
C ASP A 657 -9.48 19.47 -4.12
N ASP A 658 -8.49 20.22 -3.63
CA ASP A 658 -7.47 20.85 -4.48
C ASP A 658 -6.46 19.80 -5.00
N VAL A 659 -6.15 18.79 -4.19
CA VAL A 659 -5.33 17.63 -4.59
C VAL A 659 -6.10 16.73 -5.57
N ILE A 660 -7.37 16.42 -5.24
CA ILE A 660 -8.26 15.63 -6.11
C ILE A 660 -8.46 16.30 -7.46
N ALA A 661 -8.57 17.64 -7.50
CA ALA A 661 -8.71 18.38 -8.76
C ALA A 661 -7.52 18.21 -9.72
N VAL A 662 -6.32 17.91 -9.23
CA VAL A 662 -5.17 17.56 -10.08
C VAL A 662 -5.41 16.24 -10.81
N ASN A 663 -5.98 15.24 -10.12
CA ASN A 663 -6.35 13.96 -10.72
C ASN A 663 -7.49 14.09 -11.72
N GLN A 664 -8.53 14.84 -11.36
CA GLN A 664 -9.78 15.00 -12.11
C GLN A 664 -9.71 16.10 -13.19
N ASP A 665 -8.52 16.59 -13.52
CA ASP A 665 -8.33 17.61 -14.56
C ASP A 665 -8.73 17.07 -15.94
N ALA A 666 -9.57 17.84 -16.67
CA ALA A 666 -10.19 17.40 -17.92
C ALA A 666 -9.21 17.25 -19.08
N LEU A 667 -8.00 17.84 -19.01
CA LEU A 667 -6.95 17.61 -20.01
C LEU A 667 -6.46 16.16 -20.01
N GLY A 668 -6.54 15.47 -18.85
CA GLY A 668 -6.23 14.07 -18.70
C GLY A 668 -4.77 13.69 -18.93
N LYS A 669 -3.84 14.64 -18.90
CA LYS A 669 -2.41 14.36 -19.07
C LYS A 669 -1.81 13.76 -17.79
N GLN A 670 -1.00 12.73 -17.95
CA GLN A 670 -0.16 12.19 -16.89
C GLN A 670 1.10 13.05 -16.71
N ALA A 671 1.54 13.25 -15.46
CA ALA A 671 2.82 13.90 -15.15
C ALA A 671 4.02 13.04 -15.58
N THR A 672 5.13 13.73 -15.84
CA THR A 672 6.45 13.11 -16.03
C THR A 672 7.51 13.86 -15.22
N PRO A 673 8.62 13.19 -14.83
CA PRO A 673 9.72 13.86 -14.16
C PRO A 673 10.49 14.74 -15.12
N LEU A 674 10.65 16.03 -14.79
CA LEU A 674 11.46 16.98 -15.55
C LEU A 674 12.88 17.12 -14.98
N ILE A 675 13.04 16.98 -13.67
CA ILE A 675 14.33 17.09 -12.97
C ILE A 675 14.49 15.87 -12.06
N LYS A 676 15.68 15.27 -12.13
CA LYS A 676 16.17 14.28 -11.16
C LYS A 676 17.52 14.76 -10.64
N HIS A 677 17.60 15.03 -9.33
CA HIS A 677 18.82 15.53 -8.68
C HIS A 677 19.01 14.82 -7.35
N GLY A 678 19.93 13.87 -7.29
CA GLY A 678 20.06 12.97 -6.13
C GLY A 678 18.75 12.24 -5.87
N ASN A 679 18.25 12.34 -4.64
CA ASN A 679 16.96 11.76 -4.27
C ASN A 679 15.76 12.66 -4.61
N ILE A 680 16.00 13.89 -5.06
CA ILE A 680 14.92 14.83 -5.39
C ILE A 680 14.45 14.62 -6.83
N GLN A 681 13.15 14.47 -7.01
CA GLN A 681 12.50 14.43 -8.32
C GLN A 681 11.42 15.51 -8.42
N ILE A 682 11.40 16.23 -9.56
CA ILE A 682 10.38 17.22 -9.88
C ILE A 682 9.52 16.68 -11.02
N TRP A 683 8.26 16.41 -10.68
CA TRP A 683 7.25 15.92 -11.63
C TRP A 683 6.31 17.05 -12.02
N ILE A 684 5.94 17.12 -13.30
CA ILE A 684 5.10 18.20 -13.83
C ILE A 684 3.95 17.62 -14.64
N LYS A 685 2.76 18.18 -14.39
CA LYS A 685 1.52 17.89 -15.11
C LYS A 685 0.95 19.19 -15.68
N ASP A 686 0.64 19.21 -16.97
CA ASP A 686 -0.15 20.28 -17.57
C ASP A 686 -1.63 20.13 -17.18
N LEU A 687 -2.30 21.24 -16.92
CA LEU A 687 -3.71 21.31 -16.57
C LEU A 687 -4.51 22.03 -17.63
N GLU A 688 -5.84 21.74 -17.72
CA GLU A 688 -6.75 22.31 -18.69
C GLU A 688 -6.79 23.85 -18.64
N ASP A 689 -6.65 24.44 -17.46
CA ASP A 689 -6.68 25.89 -17.24
C ASP A 689 -5.36 26.61 -17.65
N GLY A 690 -4.43 25.89 -18.27
CA GLY A 690 -3.11 26.40 -18.68
C GLY A 690 -2.09 26.48 -17.54
N ASN A 691 -2.48 26.15 -16.32
CA ASN A 691 -1.59 26.05 -15.18
C ASN A 691 -0.85 24.69 -15.16
N LYS A 692 0.04 24.53 -14.18
CA LYS A 692 0.79 23.29 -13.97
C LYS A 692 0.63 22.83 -12.52
N ALA A 693 0.48 21.52 -12.34
CA ALA A 693 0.71 20.88 -11.06
C ALA A 693 2.15 20.37 -10.99
N ILE A 694 2.80 20.53 -9.86
CA ILE A 694 4.21 20.23 -9.65
C ILE A 694 4.36 19.40 -8.37
N GLY A 695 4.91 18.19 -8.49
CA GLY A 695 5.33 17.38 -7.36
C GLY A 695 6.83 17.54 -7.12
N VAL A 696 7.21 17.96 -5.91
CA VAL A 696 8.60 18.01 -5.46
C VAL A 696 8.78 16.86 -4.47
N PHE A 697 9.35 15.75 -4.91
CA PHE A 697 9.48 14.51 -4.16
C PHE A 697 10.91 14.34 -3.63
N ASN A 698 11.02 13.83 -2.42
CA ASN A 698 12.26 13.30 -1.86
C ASN A 698 12.13 11.77 -1.72
N LEU A 699 12.93 11.02 -2.48
CA LEU A 699 12.93 9.55 -2.48
C LEU A 699 13.96 8.97 -1.50
N GLY A 700 14.74 9.80 -0.81
CA GLY A 700 15.78 9.38 0.12
C GLY A 700 15.28 9.19 1.54
N ASP A 701 16.03 8.41 2.32
CA ASP A 701 15.73 8.05 3.72
C ASP A 701 15.96 9.19 4.73
N ASN A 702 16.43 10.34 4.27
CA ASN A 702 16.66 11.51 5.11
C ASN A 702 15.91 12.73 4.56
N SER A 703 15.55 13.68 5.45
CA SER A 703 14.98 14.96 4.99
C SER A 703 16.02 15.76 4.22
N GLU A 704 15.61 16.32 3.09
CA GLU A 704 16.45 17.14 2.22
C GLU A 704 15.89 18.55 2.04
N GLU A 705 16.78 19.53 1.87
CA GLU A 705 16.42 20.89 1.50
C GLU A 705 16.66 21.08 0.00
N TYR A 706 15.64 21.51 -0.71
CA TYR A 706 15.73 21.75 -2.16
C TYR A 706 15.17 23.14 -2.53
N THR A 707 15.90 23.86 -3.36
CA THR A 707 15.45 25.15 -3.93
C THR A 707 14.95 24.94 -5.35
N LEU A 708 13.63 24.96 -5.51
CA LEU A 708 12.97 24.94 -6.83
C LEU A 708 13.13 26.29 -7.52
N ASP A 709 13.83 26.33 -8.64
CA ASP A 709 13.89 27.48 -9.56
C ASP A 709 12.87 27.30 -10.69
N LEU A 710 11.83 28.12 -10.73
CA LEU A 710 10.73 28.01 -11.68
C LEU A 710 11.18 28.11 -13.14
N ARG A 711 12.31 28.79 -13.41
CA ARG A 711 12.87 28.92 -14.76
C ARG A 711 13.35 27.59 -15.33
N LEU A 712 13.92 26.73 -14.46
CA LEU A 712 14.42 25.42 -14.86
C LEU A 712 13.29 24.48 -15.31
N ILE A 713 12.06 24.78 -14.93
CA ILE A 713 10.87 24.01 -15.29
C ILE A 713 9.94 24.76 -16.27
N GLY A 714 10.47 25.81 -16.95
CA GLY A 714 9.76 26.56 -17.98
C GLY A 714 8.63 27.46 -17.47
N ILE A 715 8.65 27.84 -16.18
CA ILE A 715 7.65 28.70 -15.54
C ILE A 715 8.23 30.09 -15.29
N LYS A 716 7.41 31.14 -15.52
CA LYS A 716 7.83 32.53 -15.30
C LYS A 716 8.11 32.82 -13.82
N ASN A 717 9.15 33.60 -13.52
CA ASN A 717 9.59 33.91 -12.15
C ASN A 717 8.51 34.55 -11.26
N ASN A 718 7.56 35.26 -11.85
CA ASN A 718 6.51 35.95 -11.12
C ASN A 718 5.23 35.14 -10.97
N THR A 719 5.25 33.85 -11.33
CA THR A 719 4.10 32.95 -11.19
C THR A 719 3.87 32.67 -9.71
N LYS A 720 2.62 32.77 -9.26
CA LYS A 720 2.22 32.34 -7.93
C LYS A 720 2.27 30.83 -7.82
N LEU A 721 2.65 30.34 -6.65
CA LEU A 721 2.58 28.93 -6.29
C LEU A 721 1.66 28.76 -5.09
N LYS A 722 0.85 27.71 -5.11
CA LYS A 722 0.05 27.26 -3.98
C LYS A 722 0.47 25.84 -3.59
N ASP A 723 0.72 25.60 -2.30
CA ASP A 723 0.79 24.26 -1.71
C ASP A 723 -0.64 23.72 -1.58
N LEU A 724 -0.93 22.64 -2.27
CA LEU A 724 -2.29 22.10 -2.35
C LEU A 724 -2.68 21.34 -1.06
N TRP A 725 -1.72 20.73 -0.37
CA TRP A 725 -2.00 20.07 0.90
C TRP A 725 -2.25 21.08 2.03
N ARG A 726 -1.37 22.10 2.17
CA ARG A 726 -1.48 23.11 3.22
C ARG A 726 -2.42 24.25 2.86
N GLN A 727 -2.84 24.35 1.61
CA GLN A 727 -3.69 25.41 1.04
C GLN A 727 -3.15 26.83 1.30
N ILE A 728 -1.84 26.97 1.24
CA ILE A 728 -1.14 28.26 1.40
C ILE A 728 -0.53 28.71 0.09
N GLU A 729 -0.64 30.02 -0.19
CA GLU A 729 0.05 30.65 -1.30
C GLU A 729 1.44 31.11 -0.87
N PHE A 730 2.46 30.77 -1.68
CA PHE A 730 3.80 31.33 -1.48
C PHE A 730 3.84 32.76 -2.03
N LYS A 731 4.42 33.67 -1.22
CA LYS A 731 4.64 35.06 -1.66
C LYS A 731 5.50 35.04 -2.92
N LYS A 732 5.24 36.00 -3.85
CA LYS A 732 6.07 36.22 -5.04
C LYS A 732 7.51 36.47 -4.61
N THR A 733 8.36 35.49 -4.79
CA THR A 733 9.81 35.60 -4.64
C THR A 733 10.46 35.56 -6.02
N SER A 734 11.75 35.79 -6.12
CA SER A 734 12.57 35.84 -7.34
C SER A 734 12.51 34.57 -8.25
N GLY A 735 11.42 33.81 -8.22
CA GLY A 735 11.23 32.54 -8.95
C GLY A 735 11.88 31.34 -8.26
N LYS A 736 12.46 31.54 -7.07
CA LYS A 736 13.08 30.49 -6.28
C LYS A 736 12.30 30.27 -4.99
N ASN A 737 11.99 29.01 -4.68
CA ASN A 737 11.32 28.62 -3.45
C ASN A 737 12.08 27.44 -2.83
N THR A 738 12.47 27.58 -1.58
CA THR A 738 13.19 26.53 -0.85
C THR A 738 12.22 25.74 0.02
N PHE A 739 12.27 24.42 -0.10
CA PHE A 739 11.44 23.47 0.62
C PHE A 739 12.34 22.54 1.44
N LYS A 740 11.96 22.29 2.67
CA LYS A 740 12.53 21.20 3.46
C LYS A 740 11.57 20.01 3.41
N ILE A 741 11.98 18.96 2.72
CA ILE A 741 11.14 17.83 2.35
C ILE A 741 11.49 16.65 3.26
N PRO A 742 10.55 16.06 3.99
CA PRO A 742 10.81 14.86 4.79
C PRO A 742 11.39 13.72 3.95
N ALA A 743 11.98 12.72 4.60
CA ALA A 743 12.25 11.44 3.95
C ALA A 743 10.96 10.91 3.34
N HIS A 744 11.02 10.44 2.09
CA HIS A 744 9.89 9.93 1.30
C HIS A 744 8.70 10.90 1.14
N GLY A 745 8.91 12.19 1.46
CA GLY A 745 7.87 13.21 1.48
C GLY A 745 7.70 13.96 0.17
N VAL A 746 6.67 14.82 0.13
CA VAL A 746 6.31 15.60 -1.06
C VAL A 746 5.83 17.02 -0.72
N TYR A 747 6.07 17.95 -1.63
CA TYR A 747 5.29 19.16 -1.81
C TYR A 747 4.51 19.06 -3.13
N LEU A 748 3.19 19.12 -3.06
CA LEU A 748 2.32 19.18 -4.24
C LEU A 748 1.85 20.62 -4.45
N LEU A 749 2.32 21.22 -5.54
CA LEU A 749 2.14 22.64 -5.83
C LEU A 749 1.29 22.84 -7.09
N LYS A 750 0.58 23.97 -7.16
CA LYS A 750 -0.08 24.43 -8.39
C LYS A 750 0.35 25.85 -8.71
N THR A 751 0.57 26.13 -10.01
CA THR A 751 0.83 27.48 -10.51
C THR A 751 -0.47 28.27 -10.69
N GLY A 752 -0.38 29.62 -10.69
CA GLY A 752 -1.52 30.52 -10.92
C GLY A 752 -2.31 30.85 -9.67
N SER A 753 -3.24 31.82 -9.77
CA SER A 753 -4.23 32.10 -8.74
C SER A 753 -5.38 31.11 -8.87
N LEU A 754 -5.80 30.52 -7.78
CA LEU A 754 -6.98 29.68 -7.69
C LEU A 754 -8.26 30.51 -7.67
#